data_27621963b8e6cf66d8ca0d97fdff7f7e
#
_entry.id   27621963b8e6cf66d8ca0d97fdff7f7e
#
_cell.length_a   1.000
_cell.length_b   1.000
_cell.length_c   1.000
_cell.angle_alpha   90.00
_cell.angle_beta   90.00
_cell.angle_gamma   90.00
#
_symmetry.space_group_name_H-M   'P 1'
#
loop_
_entity.id
_entity.type
_entity.pdbx_description
1 polymer ?
#
loop_
_entity_poly.entity_id
_entity_poly.type
_entity_poly.pdbx_seq_one_letter_code
_entity_poly.pdbx_strand_id
1 'polypeptide(L)'
;MPVFQAGQVNVTALQAPDLYVIIQPPSVAYINGVATDGLGLVGVGSWGPVNAPMMGIGNSAQAQQMVGPVTFRPHDIATAVAIGDQNSVQNYALVRVTDGTDTAASVNLVDAQGSPVTGMTLTGLYTGVVGNGITASIVAGTAASTYKLSIQRAGFTPEVFDNVGMGVSGGAVTAGTGYTSVPSLSISAPQGANGVQATGSISLKVLSATVSAAGTGYVTGDTITLPNGVILTVTATTGAITALAVTNAGSLTAGSTPTNPVAPSSTSGVGTGGTVTLTWGLGTFKVVNPGSGYTSATATLTGGAGTGGSIALSVSVWLNLVNAVNNGQTGLRGPSQICIATIGTSVNAPDLTKTYALSGGTDGAGGVSDTTLVGADGLTRTGMYALRKSGAQVGNLIDCQTSTTWAAQLAFGLQEGIYFHGANPPGTSVTNSAAALASAGVDGYGFACLVGDWCYWQDVANGVNRMVSPATFSSAKQAATSPEQSILNAPLGGIIATQRSMQNSPYSDSEIGLAATSRLEVITNPAPAGAIFACRTGRNASSNSATNGDNYTRMTNYIAFTIASAFGYVPGKVQTINLRRNVKGSMDAFFANLQANNMIGNVNAPTKPAWSVQIDANNNPMSQVALGYMVATVAVTYLSIVRYFLVNIQGGQTVTVTPQ
;
A
#
# COMPACT_ATOMS: atom_id res chain seq x y z
N MET A 1 15.80 32.06 -51.69
CA MET A 1 16.33 31.54 -50.40
C MET A 1 15.49 30.35 -49.98
N PRO A 2 16.07 29.23 -49.64
CA PRO A 2 15.26 28.12 -49.16
C PRO A 2 14.48 28.55 -47.89
N VAL A 3 13.19 28.23 -47.86
CA VAL A 3 12.31 28.53 -46.71
C VAL A 3 12.29 27.31 -45.81
N PHE A 4 12.72 27.45 -44.56
CA PHE A 4 12.67 26.40 -43.53
C PHE A 4 11.42 26.58 -42.71
N GLN A 5 10.56 25.57 -42.65
CA GLN A 5 9.33 25.60 -41.86
C GLN A 5 9.18 24.30 -41.05
N ALA A 6 8.86 24.44 -39.77
CA ALA A 6 8.50 23.31 -38.91
C ALA A 6 6.98 23.04 -39.00
N GLY A 7 6.64 21.76 -39.23
CA GLY A 7 5.25 21.33 -39.37
C GLY A 7 4.79 21.08 -40.82
N GLN A 8 3.46 20.91 -41.00
CA GLN A 8 2.89 20.71 -42.32
C GLN A 8 2.81 22.01 -43.10
N VAL A 9 3.39 22.00 -44.33
CA VAL A 9 3.24 23.13 -45.24
C VAL A 9 1.95 22.95 -46.05
N ASN A 10 1.17 24.01 -46.15
CA ASN A 10 0.02 24.03 -47.04
C ASN A 10 0.53 24.17 -48.51
N VAL A 11 0.62 23.05 -49.19
CA VAL A 11 1.15 22.96 -50.60
C VAL A 11 0.32 23.79 -51.61
N THR A 12 -0.95 24.09 -51.31
CA THR A 12 -1.80 24.91 -52.15
C THR A 12 -1.53 26.40 -52.01
N ALA A 13 -0.79 26.82 -51.01
CA ALA A 13 -0.40 28.22 -50.79
C ALA A 13 0.99 28.55 -51.37
N LEU A 14 1.73 27.56 -51.93
CA LEU A 14 3.04 27.74 -52.50
C LEU A 14 2.90 28.38 -53.90
N GLN A 15 3.35 29.61 -54.07
CA GLN A 15 3.24 30.34 -55.33
C GLN A 15 4.57 30.56 -56.06
N ALA A 16 5.69 30.44 -55.37
CA ALA A 16 7.01 30.62 -55.97
C ALA A 16 7.70 29.26 -56.22
N PRO A 17 8.27 29.01 -57.39
CA PRO A 17 9.15 27.87 -57.61
C PRO A 17 10.43 28.05 -56.78
N ASP A 18 10.56 27.31 -55.68
CA ASP A 18 11.75 27.32 -54.80
C ASP A 18 11.88 25.97 -54.07
N LEU A 19 12.99 25.77 -53.39
CA LEU A 19 13.22 24.61 -52.52
C LEU A 19 12.57 24.88 -51.15
N TYR A 20 11.55 24.07 -50.80
CA TYR A 20 10.89 24.11 -49.51
C TYR A 20 11.39 22.95 -48.66
N VAL A 21 12.07 23.26 -47.56
CA VAL A 21 12.55 22.26 -46.61
C VAL A 21 11.57 22.18 -45.42
N ILE A 22 10.90 21.05 -45.31
CA ILE A 22 9.99 20.77 -44.21
C ILE A 22 10.76 20.02 -43.13
N ILE A 23 10.93 20.64 -41.97
CA ILE A 23 11.53 19.98 -40.80
C ILE A 23 10.40 19.26 -40.07
N GLN A 24 10.35 17.94 -40.21
CA GLN A 24 9.47 17.11 -39.38
C GLN A 24 10.24 16.67 -38.13
N PRO A 25 9.75 16.94 -36.94
CA PRO A 25 10.36 16.37 -35.75
C PRO A 25 10.29 14.84 -35.84
N PRO A 26 11.34 14.12 -35.40
CA PRO A 26 11.33 12.68 -35.41
C PRO A 26 10.16 12.14 -34.62
N SER A 27 9.41 11.19 -35.19
CA SER A 27 8.30 10.51 -34.53
C SER A 27 8.77 9.47 -33.47
N VAL A 28 10.07 9.42 -33.21
CA VAL A 28 10.68 8.50 -32.24
C VAL A 28 10.48 9.08 -30.85
N ALA A 29 9.69 8.40 -30.02
CA ALA A 29 9.57 8.74 -28.61
C ALA A 29 10.91 8.47 -27.91
N TYR A 30 11.42 9.46 -27.18
CA TYR A 30 12.63 9.28 -26.37
C TYR A 30 12.28 8.40 -25.16
N ILE A 31 13.00 7.29 -24.98
CA ILE A 31 12.84 6.39 -23.84
C ILE A 31 13.78 6.87 -22.74
N ASN A 32 13.20 7.38 -21.66
CA ASN A 32 13.93 7.58 -20.42
C ASN A 32 13.97 6.25 -19.65
N GLY A 33 15.13 5.87 -19.13
CA GLY A 33 15.27 4.71 -18.26
C GLY A 33 14.39 4.85 -17.01
N VAL A 34 13.92 3.72 -16.49
CA VAL A 34 13.25 3.70 -15.18
C VAL A 34 14.27 3.95 -14.06
N ALA A 35 13.80 4.42 -12.89
CA ALA A 35 14.63 4.50 -11.70
C ALA A 35 15.19 3.11 -11.33
N THR A 36 16.45 3.06 -10.87
CA THR A 36 17.16 1.80 -10.61
C THR A 36 17.50 1.60 -9.14
N ASP A 37 17.21 2.58 -8.28
CA ASP A 37 17.61 2.67 -6.88
C ASP A 37 16.55 2.19 -5.89
N GLY A 38 15.44 1.61 -6.35
CA GLY A 38 14.33 1.16 -5.52
C GLY A 38 14.69 -0.05 -4.64
N LEU A 39 14.78 0.13 -3.32
CA LEU A 39 14.96 -0.93 -2.33
C LEU A 39 13.63 -1.32 -1.69
N GLY A 40 13.17 -2.54 -1.93
CA GLY A 40 11.99 -3.13 -1.31
C GLY A 40 12.35 -3.83 0.00
N LEU A 41 11.76 -3.40 1.11
CA LEU A 41 11.99 -3.96 2.43
C LEU A 41 10.69 -4.50 3.01
N VAL A 42 10.72 -5.72 3.53
CA VAL A 42 9.59 -6.35 4.22
C VAL A 42 9.99 -6.67 5.64
N GLY A 43 9.21 -6.18 6.60
CA GLY A 43 9.53 -6.37 8.00
C GLY A 43 8.47 -5.80 8.95
N VAL A 44 8.86 -5.55 10.18
CA VAL A 44 8.00 -5.06 11.26
C VAL A 44 8.18 -3.55 11.43
N GLY A 45 7.07 -2.85 11.67
CA GLY A 45 7.04 -1.43 12.01
C GLY A 45 6.09 -1.18 13.18
N SER A 46 6.24 -0.03 13.84
CA SER A 46 5.39 0.39 14.97
C SER A 46 4.26 1.33 14.55
N TRP A 47 4.09 1.56 13.24
CA TRP A 47 3.06 2.39 12.62
C TRP A 47 2.91 2.03 11.14
N GLY A 48 1.90 2.60 10.49
CA GLY A 48 1.68 2.47 9.06
C GLY A 48 0.80 1.27 8.65
N PRO A 49 0.35 1.27 7.39
CA PRO A 49 -0.53 0.23 6.89
C PRO A 49 0.16 -1.15 6.89
N VAL A 50 -0.58 -2.19 7.26
CA VAL A 50 -0.11 -3.59 7.24
C VAL A 50 -0.35 -4.18 5.86
N ASN A 51 0.66 -4.89 5.33
CA ASN A 51 0.62 -5.56 4.03
C ASN A 51 0.27 -4.64 2.83
N ALA A 52 0.61 -3.35 2.96
CA ALA A 52 0.46 -2.39 1.86
C ALA A 52 1.79 -1.66 1.62
N PRO A 53 2.21 -1.47 0.36
CA PRO A 53 3.48 -0.85 0.07
C PRO A 53 3.44 0.66 0.36
N MET A 54 4.37 1.14 1.15
CA MET A 54 4.65 2.56 1.39
C MET A 54 5.81 2.97 0.48
N MET A 55 5.57 3.91 -0.43
CA MET A 55 6.51 4.32 -1.48
C MET A 55 6.87 5.80 -1.35
N GLY A 56 7.89 6.25 -2.10
CA GLY A 56 8.32 7.65 -2.11
C GLY A 56 9.08 8.05 -0.84
N ILE A 57 9.71 7.11 -0.19
CA ILE A 57 10.51 7.31 1.03
C ILE A 57 11.97 7.42 0.61
N GLY A 58 12.60 8.57 0.88
CA GLY A 58 13.96 8.87 0.45
C GLY A 58 15.03 8.71 1.53
N ASN A 59 14.63 8.58 2.80
CA ASN A 59 15.59 8.49 3.90
C ASN A 59 14.95 7.96 5.20
N SER A 60 15.81 7.70 6.19
CA SER A 60 15.44 7.18 7.52
C SER A 60 14.45 8.08 8.27
N ALA A 61 14.58 9.41 8.17
CA ALA A 61 13.66 10.31 8.85
C ALA A 61 12.23 10.18 8.32
N GLN A 62 12.06 10.09 7.00
CA GLN A 62 10.76 9.85 6.36
C GLN A 62 10.24 8.45 6.68
N ALA A 63 11.11 7.43 6.66
CA ALA A 63 10.72 6.07 7.03
C ALA A 63 10.20 6.00 8.47
N GLN A 64 10.87 6.65 9.43
CA GLN A 64 10.43 6.69 10.83
C GLN A 64 9.07 7.38 11.00
N GLN A 65 8.75 8.36 10.16
CA GLN A 65 7.41 8.94 10.13
C GLN A 65 6.35 7.93 9.67
N MET A 66 6.70 7.04 8.76
CA MET A 66 5.77 6.07 8.16
C MET A 66 5.66 4.76 8.96
N VAL A 67 6.77 4.24 9.48
CA VAL A 67 6.82 2.92 10.13
C VAL A 67 7.15 2.97 11.62
N GLY A 68 7.43 4.15 12.18
CA GLY A 68 7.87 4.35 13.55
C GLY A 68 9.39 4.38 13.72
N PRO A 69 9.88 4.63 14.95
CA PRO A 69 11.30 4.76 15.25
C PRO A 69 12.06 3.43 15.09
N VAL A 70 13.38 3.53 15.02
CA VAL A 70 14.28 2.38 15.12
C VAL A 70 14.05 1.68 16.46
N THR A 71 13.70 0.41 16.41
CA THR A 71 13.39 -0.39 17.59
C THR A 71 14.30 -1.60 17.68
N PHE A 72 14.78 -1.90 18.89
CA PHE A 72 15.60 -3.09 19.15
C PHE A 72 14.75 -4.36 19.13
N ARG A 73 14.55 -4.92 17.92
CA ARG A 73 13.77 -6.13 17.66
C ARG A 73 14.22 -6.79 16.35
N PRO A 74 13.89 -8.08 16.12
CA PRO A 74 14.05 -8.71 14.81
C PRO A 74 13.16 -8.05 13.74
N HIS A 75 13.57 -8.17 12.49
CA HIS A 75 12.82 -7.74 11.31
C HIS A 75 12.45 -6.24 11.27
N ASP A 76 13.16 -5.37 12.00
CA ASP A 76 12.83 -3.95 12.12
C ASP A 76 13.11 -3.15 10.84
N ILE A 77 12.06 -2.62 10.20
CA ILE A 77 12.17 -1.85 8.95
C ILE A 77 13.00 -0.58 9.15
N ALA A 78 12.76 0.16 10.24
CA ALA A 78 13.46 1.42 10.48
C ALA A 78 14.97 1.23 10.60
N THR A 79 15.42 0.10 11.15
CA THR A 79 16.84 -0.31 11.17
C THR A 79 17.38 -0.55 9.77
N ALA A 80 16.65 -1.33 8.96
CA ALA A 80 17.11 -1.64 7.60
C ALA A 80 17.20 -0.38 6.73
N VAL A 81 16.28 0.59 6.91
CA VAL A 81 16.38 1.89 6.23
C VAL A 81 17.56 2.71 6.74
N ALA A 82 17.83 2.72 8.05
CA ALA A 82 19.01 3.43 8.61
C ALA A 82 20.33 2.88 8.04
N ILE A 83 20.42 1.57 7.84
CA ILE A 83 21.56 0.92 7.15
C ILE A 83 21.58 1.29 5.66
N GLY A 84 20.41 1.37 5.02
CA GLY A 84 20.27 1.80 3.64
C GLY A 84 20.82 3.20 3.41
N ASP A 85 20.48 4.15 4.26
CA ASP A 85 21.01 5.52 4.20
C ASP A 85 22.54 5.56 4.28
N GLN A 86 23.14 4.74 5.16
CA GLN A 86 24.58 4.61 5.28
C GLN A 86 25.25 4.00 4.03
N ASN A 87 24.45 3.34 3.18
CA ASN A 87 24.88 2.80 1.89
C ASN A 87 24.39 3.64 0.69
N SER A 88 23.84 4.85 0.94
CA SER A 88 23.41 5.83 -0.08
C SER A 88 22.15 5.42 -0.87
N VAL A 89 21.28 4.64 -0.29
CA VAL A 89 19.94 4.38 -0.87
C VAL A 89 19.07 5.62 -0.71
N GLN A 90 18.32 5.99 -1.77
CA GLN A 90 17.48 7.18 -1.80
C GLN A 90 16.01 6.91 -2.18
N ASN A 91 15.65 5.64 -2.37
CA ASN A 91 14.30 5.26 -2.76
C ASN A 91 13.91 3.92 -2.13
N TYR A 92 12.93 3.95 -1.25
CA TYR A 92 12.48 2.78 -0.52
C TYR A 92 11.01 2.46 -0.82
N ALA A 93 10.70 1.18 -0.92
CA ALA A 93 9.35 0.62 -0.89
C ALA A 93 9.24 -0.28 0.35
N LEU A 94 8.49 0.15 1.35
CA LEU A 94 8.40 -0.53 2.63
C LEU A 94 7.08 -1.29 2.75
N VAL A 95 7.12 -2.52 3.22
CA VAL A 95 5.94 -3.34 3.54
C VAL A 95 6.02 -3.77 5.00
N ARG A 96 5.10 -3.26 5.80
CA ARG A 96 4.94 -3.68 7.19
C ARG A 96 4.13 -4.98 7.26
N VAL A 97 4.63 -5.95 8.03
CA VAL A 97 3.92 -7.19 8.38
C VAL A 97 3.70 -7.27 9.89
N THR A 98 2.71 -8.05 10.30
CA THR A 98 2.39 -8.34 11.70
C THR A 98 2.02 -9.82 11.84
N ASP A 99 1.95 -10.29 13.07
CA ASP A 99 1.46 -11.64 13.41
C ASP A 99 -0.06 -11.72 13.59
N GLY A 100 -0.78 -10.62 13.32
CA GLY A 100 -2.23 -10.51 13.49
C GLY A 100 -2.68 -10.15 14.91
N THR A 101 -1.75 -9.92 15.85
CA THR A 101 -2.07 -9.47 17.22
C THR A 101 -1.88 -7.96 17.40
N ASP A 102 -1.61 -7.25 16.30
CA ASP A 102 -1.48 -5.80 16.31
C ASP A 102 -2.81 -5.10 16.59
N THR A 103 -2.76 -4.06 17.40
CA THR A 103 -3.93 -3.26 17.79
C THR A 103 -3.68 -1.78 17.57
N ALA A 104 -4.74 -1.04 17.27
CA ALA A 104 -4.69 0.42 17.22
C ALA A 104 -4.89 1.00 18.61
N ALA A 105 -4.11 2.02 18.95
CA ALA A 105 -4.32 2.78 20.18
C ALA A 105 -5.62 3.57 20.09
N SER A 106 -6.33 3.70 21.22
CA SER A 106 -7.58 4.45 21.28
C SER A 106 -7.74 5.21 22.59
N VAL A 107 -8.64 6.21 22.60
CA VAL A 107 -9.03 6.94 23.80
C VAL A 107 -10.44 7.48 23.66
N ASN A 108 -11.18 7.49 24.78
CA ASN A 108 -12.50 8.10 24.88
C ASN A 108 -12.37 9.55 25.31
N LEU A 109 -12.88 10.48 24.50
CA LEU A 109 -13.06 11.87 24.87
C LEU A 109 -14.43 12.01 25.53
N VAL A 110 -14.46 12.58 26.70
CA VAL A 110 -15.65 12.60 27.56
C VAL A 110 -16.20 14.01 27.77
N ASP A 111 -17.44 14.08 28.21
CA ASP A 111 -18.09 15.34 28.59
C ASP A 111 -17.60 15.85 29.96
N ALA A 112 -18.03 17.09 30.30
CA ALA A 112 -17.64 17.79 31.52
C ALA A 112 -18.52 17.47 32.73
N GLN A 113 -19.27 16.35 32.71
CA GLN A 113 -20.17 15.99 33.82
C GLN A 113 -19.41 15.33 34.98
N GLY A 114 -19.98 15.37 36.17
CA GLY A 114 -19.40 14.72 37.37
C GLY A 114 -19.23 13.19 37.22
N SER A 115 -20.06 12.56 36.41
CA SER A 115 -19.90 11.18 35.92
C SER A 115 -19.71 11.24 34.42
N PRO A 116 -18.46 11.33 33.93
CA PRO A 116 -18.18 11.60 32.53
C PRO A 116 -18.68 10.51 31.59
N VAL A 117 -19.37 10.90 30.52
CA VAL A 117 -19.85 9.99 29.47
C VAL A 117 -19.06 10.23 28.19
N THR A 118 -18.74 9.15 27.45
CA THR A 118 -18.00 9.23 26.22
C THR A 118 -18.80 9.97 25.13
N GLY A 119 -18.25 11.05 24.62
CA GLY A 119 -18.80 11.80 23.50
C GLY A 119 -18.29 11.36 22.15
N MET A 120 -17.01 10.99 22.08
CA MET A 120 -16.39 10.37 20.91
C MET A 120 -15.20 9.50 21.33
N THR A 121 -14.87 8.51 20.52
CA THR A 121 -13.65 7.72 20.65
C THR A 121 -12.73 8.07 19.49
N LEU A 122 -11.48 8.43 19.80
CA LEU A 122 -10.39 8.51 18.80
C LEU A 122 -9.63 7.20 18.80
N THR A 123 -9.39 6.70 17.61
CA THR A 123 -8.57 5.50 17.36
C THR A 123 -7.46 5.86 16.39
N GLY A 124 -6.23 5.43 16.64
CA GLY A 124 -5.11 5.62 15.71
C GLY A 124 -5.43 5.08 14.32
N LEU A 125 -5.03 5.80 13.28
CA LEU A 125 -5.28 5.41 11.89
C LEU A 125 -4.68 4.05 11.57
N TYR A 126 -3.55 3.73 12.19
CA TYR A 126 -2.87 2.45 12.05
C TYR A 126 -2.63 1.81 13.41
N THR A 127 -2.44 0.51 13.40
CA THR A 127 -2.02 -0.28 14.56
C THR A 127 -0.56 0.01 14.91
N GLY A 128 -0.17 -0.23 16.15
CA GLY A 128 1.21 -0.11 16.60
C GLY A 128 1.40 0.77 17.82
N VAL A 129 2.53 0.57 18.50
CA VAL A 129 2.86 1.29 19.75
C VAL A 129 3.07 2.79 19.56
N VAL A 130 3.38 3.27 18.35
CA VAL A 130 3.48 4.71 18.05
C VAL A 130 2.15 5.40 18.31
N GLY A 131 1.03 4.71 18.12
CA GLY A 131 -0.30 5.22 18.45
C GLY A 131 -0.47 5.64 19.92
N ASN A 132 0.24 5.00 20.85
CA ASN A 132 0.18 5.32 22.29
C ASN A 132 0.80 6.70 22.61
N GLY A 133 1.60 7.26 21.71
CA GLY A 133 2.17 8.61 21.84
C GLY A 133 1.29 9.73 21.24
N ILE A 134 0.13 9.39 20.68
CA ILE A 134 -0.81 10.37 20.15
C ILE A 134 -1.59 11.00 21.30
N THR A 135 -1.71 12.32 21.28
CA THR A 135 -2.50 13.06 22.26
C THR A 135 -3.58 13.89 21.58
N ALA A 136 -4.68 14.11 22.28
CA ALA A 136 -5.77 14.95 21.82
C ALA A 136 -6.27 15.87 22.92
N SER A 137 -6.73 17.06 22.57
CA SER A 137 -7.37 17.99 23.50
C SER A 137 -8.49 18.75 22.80
N ILE A 138 -9.55 19.05 23.56
CA ILE A 138 -10.63 19.92 23.10
C ILE A 138 -10.57 21.20 23.93
N VAL A 139 -10.60 22.35 23.28
CA VAL A 139 -10.65 23.68 23.92
C VAL A 139 -11.72 24.54 23.24
N ALA A 140 -11.98 25.73 23.75
CA ALA A 140 -12.85 26.71 23.09
C ALA A 140 -12.29 27.03 21.69
N GLY A 141 -13.17 27.11 20.70
CA GLY A 141 -12.81 27.50 19.34
C GLY A 141 -12.50 28.99 19.22
N THR A 142 -11.91 29.36 18.08
CA THR A 142 -11.60 30.78 17.78
C THR A 142 -12.89 31.62 17.65
N ALA A 143 -13.95 31.07 17.08
CA ALA A 143 -15.25 31.68 17.05
C ALA A 143 -16.06 31.38 18.32
N ALA A 144 -16.89 32.31 18.74
CA ALA A 144 -17.75 32.14 19.92
C ALA A 144 -18.69 30.92 19.76
N SER A 145 -18.92 30.19 20.84
CA SER A 145 -19.78 29.00 20.90
C SER A 145 -19.34 27.85 19.98
N THR A 146 -18.06 27.78 19.68
CA THR A 146 -17.45 26.68 18.94
C THR A 146 -16.36 25.98 19.74
N TYR A 147 -15.90 24.86 19.23
CA TYR A 147 -14.86 24.02 19.84
C TYR A 147 -13.71 23.81 18.88
N LYS A 148 -12.52 23.59 19.42
CA LYS A 148 -11.30 23.29 18.71
C LYS A 148 -10.72 21.98 19.23
N LEU A 149 -10.66 20.98 18.36
CA LEU A 149 -9.98 19.71 18.62
C LEU A 149 -8.58 19.79 18.03
N SER A 150 -7.58 19.49 18.84
CA SER A 150 -6.19 19.32 18.40
C SER A 150 -5.77 17.88 18.62
N ILE A 151 -5.19 17.26 17.57
CA ILE A 151 -4.62 15.90 17.61
C ILE A 151 -3.16 16.02 17.30
N GLN A 152 -2.29 15.48 18.15
CA GLN A 152 -0.84 15.59 17.98
C GLN A 152 -0.18 14.22 18.04
N ARG A 153 0.70 13.98 17.08
CA ARG A 153 1.65 12.87 17.06
C ARG A 153 3.06 13.44 17.07
N ALA A 154 3.97 12.85 17.86
CA ALA A 154 5.36 13.28 17.92
C ALA A 154 6.01 13.29 16.53
N GLY A 155 6.74 14.37 16.20
CA GLY A 155 7.38 14.57 14.91
C GLY A 155 6.47 15.08 13.79
N PHE A 156 5.20 15.37 14.06
CA PHE A 156 4.24 15.94 13.11
C PHE A 156 3.69 17.27 13.58
N THR A 157 3.29 18.11 12.62
CA THR A 157 2.50 19.31 12.91
C THR A 157 1.15 18.87 13.49
N PRO A 158 0.70 19.46 14.60
CA PRO A 158 -0.61 19.13 15.17
C PRO A 158 -1.73 19.32 14.16
N GLU A 159 -2.65 18.37 14.13
CA GLU A 159 -3.88 18.50 13.36
C GLU A 159 -4.89 19.28 14.19
N VAL A 160 -5.38 20.39 13.66
CA VAL A 160 -6.31 21.29 14.33
C VAL A 160 -7.61 21.38 13.56
N PHE A 161 -8.70 21.02 14.23
CA PHE A 161 -10.09 21.17 13.74
C PHE A 161 -10.74 22.28 14.57
N ASP A 162 -10.71 23.51 14.07
CA ASP A 162 -11.20 24.69 14.78
C ASP A 162 -12.61 25.07 14.33
N ASN A 163 -13.29 25.86 15.15
CA ASN A 163 -14.62 26.41 14.87
C ASN A 163 -15.70 25.34 14.63
N VAL A 164 -15.58 24.17 15.30
CA VAL A 164 -16.59 23.13 15.23
C VAL A 164 -17.79 23.52 16.09
N GLY A 165 -18.91 23.85 15.43
CA GLY A 165 -20.15 24.24 16.11
C GLY A 165 -21.00 23.07 16.55
N MET A 166 -21.93 23.31 17.47
CA MET A 166 -22.95 22.33 17.84
C MET A 166 -23.92 22.09 16.69
N GLY A 167 -24.32 20.84 16.50
CA GLY A 167 -25.29 20.41 15.48
C GLY A 167 -26.28 19.39 16.02
N VAL A 168 -27.24 18.98 15.21
CA VAL A 168 -28.18 17.91 15.56
C VAL A 168 -27.44 16.58 15.60
N SER A 169 -27.40 15.92 16.74
CA SER A 169 -26.66 14.68 16.97
C SER A 169 -27.51 13.41 16.94
N GLY A 170 -28.83 13.54 17.05
CA GLY A 170 -29.78 12.45 17.06
C GLY A 170 -31.17 12.93 17.44
N GLY A 171 -32.06 12.01 17.69
CA GLY A 171 -33.40 12.33 18.19
C GLY A 171 -34.16 11.09 18.65
N ALA A 172 -34.88 11.23 19.76
CA ALA A 172 -35.80 10.21 20.24
C ALA A 172 -37.14 10.30 19.49
N VAL A 173 -37.57 9.17 18.92
CA VAL A 173 -38.80 9.08 18.11
C VAL A 173 -39.94 8.55 18.94
N THR A 174 -41.01 9.34 19.02
CA THR A 174 -42.34 8.85 19.45
C THR A 174 -43.07 8.40 18.20
N ALA A 175 -43.46 7.13 18.15
CA ALA A 175 -43.90 6.50 16.91
C ALA A 175 -45.18 7.09 16.31
N GLY A 176 -46.12 7.56 17.15
CA GLY A 176 -47.45 7.89 16.68
C GLY A 176 -48.14 6.72 16.02
N THR A 177 -49.22 6.92 15.29
CA THR A 177 -49.96 5.84 14.59
C THR A 177 -50.69 6.36 13.35
N GLY A 178 -51.10 5.42 12.47
CA GLY A 178 -51.95 5.75 11.34
C GLY A 178 -51.27 6.38 10.14
N TYR A 179 -49.96 6.28 10.05
CA TYR A 179 -49.20 6.77 8.91
C TYR A 179 -49.50 5.95 7.64
N THR A 180 -49.81 6.63 6.55
CA THR A 180 -50.06 6.03 5.22
C THR A 180 -48.96 6.35 4.21
N SER A 181 -48.09 7.28 4.52
CA SER A 181 -46.87 7.58 3.75
C SER A 181 -45.82 8.16 4.68
N VAL A 182 -44.54 8.12 4.24
CA VAL A 182 -43.44 8.73 4.98
C VAL A 182 -43.67 10.25 5.02
N PRO A 183 -43.77 10.89 6.22
CA PRO A 183 -43.95 12.33 6.32
C PRO A 183 -42.69 13.07 5.88
N SER A 184 -42.85 14.28 5.36
CA SER A 184 -41.74 15.20 5.14
C SER A 184 -41.24 15.73 6.48
N LEU A 185 -39.93 15.65 6.69
CA LEU A 185 -39.25 16.14 7.88
C LEU A 185 -38.55 17.46 7.58
N SER A 186 -38.79 18.47 8.38
CA SER A 186 -37.98 19.70 8.42
C SER A 186 -37.42 19.90 9.83
N ILE A 187 -36.19 20.41 9.89
CA ILE A 187 -35.52 20.78 11.15
C ILE A 187 -35.42 22.30 11.19
N SER A 188 -35.65 22.89 12.38
CA SER A 188 -35.59 24.37 12.56
C SER A 188 -34.24 24.92 12.08
N ALA A 189 -34.22 26.21 11.68
CA ALA A 189 -32.96 26.91 11.39
C ALA A 189 -32.09 27.01 12.66
N PRO A 190 -30.74 27.01 12.53
CA PRO A 190 -29.84 27.28 13.64
C PRO A 190 -29.96 28.69 14.18
N GLN A 191 -29.65 28.89 15.47
CA GLN A 191 -29.73 30.19 16.13
C GLN A 191 -28.42 31.00 15.98
N GLY A 192 -27.31 30.33 15.69
CA GLY A 192 -26.02 31.00 15.50
C GLY A 192 -25.91 31.72 14.17
N ALA A 193 -25.29 32.90 14.16
CA ALA A 193 -24.95 33.60 12.93
C ALA A 193 -24.05 32.74 12.05
N ASN A 194 -24.33 32.60 10.76
CA ASN A 194 -23.64 31.72 9.82
C ASN A 194 -23.80 30.23 10.11
N GLY A 195 -24.78 29.81 10.91
CA GLY A 195 -25.12 28.42 11.12
C GLY A 195 -25.57 27.72 9.83
N VAL A 196 -25.30 26.42 9.73
CA VAL A 196 -25.76 25.56 8.63
C VAL A 196 -26.96 24.76 9.11
N GLN A 197 -28.04 24.76 8.31
CA GLN A 197 -29.25 24.04 8.68
C GLN A 197 -29.02 22.53 8.62
N ALA A 198 -29.45 21.81 9.68
CA ALA A 198 -29.42 20.36 9.74
C ALA A 198 -30.46 19.73 8.81
N THR A 199 -30.16 18.55 8.31
CA THR A 199 -31.10 17.70 7.57
C THR A 199 -31.13 16.29 8.14
N GLY A 200 -32.28 15.65 8.06
CA GLY A 200 -32.46 14.29 8.54
C GLY A 200 -33.47 13.53 7.68
N SER A 201 -33.58 12.25 7.93
CA SER A 201 -34.58 11.38 7.34
C SER A 201 -35.31 10.60 8.44
N ILE A 202 -36.56 10.26 8.18
CA ILE A 202 -37.38 9.43 9.04
C ILE A 202 -37.95 8.26 8.23
N SER A 203 -38.00 7.09 8.83
CA SER A 203 -38.66 5.92 8.26
C SER A 203 -39.98 5.62 8.96
N LEU A 204 -40.81 4.79 8.36
CA LEU A 204 -41.95 4.17 9.01
C LEU A 204 -41.62 2.71 9.35
N LYS A 205 -42.26 2.20 10.40
CA LYS A 205 -42.22 0.80 10.83
C LYS A 205 -43.63 0.33 11.20
N VAL A 206 -43.87 -0.97 11.10
CA VAL A 206 -45.14 -1.56 11.58
C VAL A 206 -45.13 -1.61 13.11
N LEU A 207 -46.20 -1.10 13.70
CA LEU A 207 -46.44 -1.15 15.14
C LEU A 207 -47.26 -2.35 15.56
N SER A 208 -48.28 -2.68 14.76
CA SER A 208 -49.15 -3.83 15.00
C SER A 208 -49.70 -4.37 13.70
N ALA A 209 -50.08 -5.62 13.73
CA ALA A 209 -50.76 -6.31 12.63
C ALA A 209 -52.01 -7.03 13.16
N THR A 210 -53.11 -6.94 12.45
CA THR A 210 -54.34 -7.68 12.75
C THR A 210 -54.74 -8.54 11.56
N VAL A 211 -55.38 -9.67 11.84
CA VAL A 211 -55.89 -10.58 10.80
C VAL A 211 -57.08 -9.93 10.10
N SER A 212 -57.01 -9.79 8.77
CA SER A 212 -58.10 -9.32 7.93
C SER A 212 -58.83 -10.48 7.29
N ALA A 213 -58.08 -11.44 6.74
CA ALA A 213 -58.63 -12.75 6.34
C ALA A 213 -57.73 -13.85 6.93
N ALA A 214 -58.36 -14.86 7.54
CA ALA A 214 -57.63 -15.89 8.29
C ALA A 214 -56.86 -16.89 7.40
N GLY A 215 -57.20 -17.02 6.13
CA GLY A 215 -56.62 -18.01 5.22
C GLY A 215 -56.83 -19.45 5.67
N THR A 216 -56.09 -20.35 5.06
CA THR A 216 -56.11 -21.80 5.36
C THR A 216 -54.72 -22.40 5.26
N GLY A 217 -54.49 -23.52 5.95
CA GLY A 217 -53.22 -24.25 5.88
C GLY A 217 -52.07 -23.66 6.71
N TYR A 218 -52.31 -22.64 7.53
CA TYR A 218 -51.31 -22.08 8.42
C TYR A 218 -51.11 -22.91 9.67
N VAL A 219 -49.88 -22.97 10.16
CA VAL A 219 -49.50 -23.62 11.42
C VAL A 219 -48.92 -22.59 12.36
N THR A 220 -49.19 -22.76 13.66
CA THR A 220 -48.59 -21.88 14.67
C THR A 220 -47.07 -21.96 14.62
N GLY A 221 -46.40 -20.80 14.52
CA GLY A 221 -44.96 -20.67 14.31
C GLY A 221 -44.57 -20.38 12.86
N ASP A 222 -45.49 -20.51 11.89
CA ASP A 222 -45.23 -20.04 10.53
C ASP A 222 -44.89 -18.53 10.53
N THR A 223 -44.05 -18.14 9.61
CA THR A 223 -43.78 -16.72 9.35
C THR A 223 -44.35 -16.29 8.02
N ILE A 224 -44.94 -15.12 7.99
CA ILE A 224 -45.37 -14.46 6.75
C ILE A 224 -44.51 -13.23 6.51
N THR A 225 -43.97 -13.13 5.30
CA THR A 225 -43.18 -11.97 4.86
C THR A 225 -44.05 -11.04 4.03
N LEU A 226 -44.02 -9.77 4.35
CA LEU A 226 -44.81 -8.71 3.73
C LEU A 226 -43.86 -7.71 3.05
N PRO A 227 -44.35 -6.79 2.22
CA PRO A 227 -43.52 -5.71 1.65
C PRO A 227 -42.74 -4.91 2.72
N ASN A 228 -41.63 -4.28 2.30
CA ASN A 228 -40.75 -3.47 3.14
C ASN A 228 -40.03 -4.24 4.28
N GLY A 229 -39.86 -5.56 4.10
CA GLY A 229 -39.15 -6.41 5.05
C GLY A 229 -39.94 -6.71 6.34
N VAL A 230 -41.23 -6.48 6.36
CA VAL A 230 -42.09 -6.84 7.52
C VAL A 230 -42.22 -8.35 7.60
N ILE A 231 -41.96 -8.93 8.78
CA ILE A 231 -42.14 -10.34 9.06
C ILE A 231 -43.06 -10.49 10.27
N LEU A 232 -44.09 -11.29 10.13
CA LEU A 232 -45.03 -11.60 11.21
C LEU A 232 -44.98 -13.10 11.51
N THR A 233 -45.03 -13.45 12.78
CA THR A 233 -45.20 -14.84 13.24
C THR A 233 -46.67 -15.11 13.46
N VAL A 234 -47.13 -16.23 12.93
CA VAL A 234 -48.53 -16.67 12.93
C VAL A 234 -48.83 -17.52 14.16
N THR A 235 -49.97 -17.25 14.79
CA THR A 235 -50.68 -18.22 15.64
C THR A 235 -51.90 -18.69 14.88
N ALA A 236 -52.06 -20.01 14.72
CA ALA A 236 -53.16 -20.59 13.93
C ALA A 236 -53.92 -21.64 14.74
N THR A 237 -55.21 -21.77 14.46
CA THR A 237 -56.07 -22.84 14.96
C THR A 237 -56.81 -23.46 13.78
N THR A 238 -56.78 -24.79 13.63
CA THR A 238 -57.39 -25.54 12.51
C THR A 238 -57.04 -25.00 11.12
N GLY A 239 -55.76 -24.54 10.97
CA GLY A 239 -55.27 -24.01 9.70
C GLY A 239 -55.58 -22.53 9.44
N ALA A 240 -56.33 -21.85 10.29
CA ALA A 240 -56.69 -20.44 10.17
C ALA A 240 -55.85 -19.56 11.09
N ILE A 241 -55.39 -18.39 10.62
CA ILE A 241 -54.67 -17.42 11.43
C ILE A 241 -55.60 -16.84 12.49
N THR A 242 -55.26 -16.95 13.76
CA THR A 242 -56.01 -16.38 14.91
C THR A 242 -55.33 -15.18 15.54
N ALA A 243 -53.97 -15.09 15.46
CA ALA A 243 -53.20 -13.95 15.92
C ALA A 243 -51.90 -13.79 15.15
N LEU A 244 -51.34 -12.59 15.19
CA LEU A 244 -50.12 -12.20 14.53
C LEU A 244 -49.20 -11.46 15.51
N ALA A 245 -47.93 -11.82 15.54
CA ALA A 245 -46.89 -11.09 16.27
C ALA A 245 -45.89 -10.47 15.29
N VAL A 246 -45.56 -9.20 15.47
CA VAL A 246 -44.54 -8.52 14.63
C VAL A 246 -43.16 -9.00 15.05
N THR A 247 -42.52 -9.82 14.24
CA THR A 247 -41.15 -10.33 14.48
C THR A 247 -40.10 -9.40 13.86
N ASN A 248 -40.40 -8.84 12.68
CA ASN A 248 -39.63 -7.76 12.08
C ASN A 248 -40.61 -6.66 11.65
N ALA A 249 -40.42 -5.46 12.19
CA ALA A 249 -41.29 -4.31 11.92
C ALA A 249 -41.12 -3.70 10.51
N GLY A 250 -40.12 -4.14 9.75
CA GLY A 250 -39.77 -3.58 8.45
C GLY A 250 -39.31 -2.15 8.51
N SER A 251 -39.02 -1.56 7.35
CA SER A 251 -38.64 -0.15 7.23
C SER A 251 -39.09 0.41 5.88
N LEU A 252 -39.93 1.45 5.90
CA LEU A 252 -40.31 2.22 4.72
C LEU A 252 -39.65 3.59 4.82
N THR A 253 -38.71 3.87 3.90
CA THR A 253 -37.91 5.11 3.89
C THR A 253 -38.43 6.18 2.95
N ALA A 254 -39.33 5.83 2.03
CA ALA A 254 -39.95 6.76 1.09
C ALA A 254 -41.28 6.18 0.55
N GLY A 255 -42.16 7.05 0.12
CA GLY A 255 -43.43 6.68 -0.53
C GLY A 255 -44.53 6.31 0.45
N SER A 256 -45.57 5.60 -0.07
CA SER A 256 -46.77 5.21 0.68
C SER A 256 -46.65 3.80 1.25
N THR A 257 -47.32 3.57 2.36
CA THR A 257 -47.47 2.22 2.94
C THR A 257 -48.29 1.33 2.01
N PRO A 258 -48.10 0.00 2.06
CA PRO A 258 -49.00 -0.91 1.37
C PRO A 258 -50.46 -0.67 1.78
N THR A 259 -51.38 -0.73 0.79
CA THR A 259 -52.81 -0.59 1.02
C THR A 259 -53.33 -1.79 1.79
N ASN A 260 -54.00 -1.56 2.91
CA ASN A 260 -54.65 -2.60 3.70
C ASN A 260 -55.94 -3.08 2.98
N PRO A 261 -56.29 -4.38 3.02
CA PRO A 261 -55.52 -5.47 3.61
C PRO A 261 -54.32 -5.91 2.73
N VAL A 262 -53.20 -6.25 3.36
CA VAL A 262 -51.95 -6.66 2.69
C VAL A 262 -51.91 -8.20 2.61
N ALA A 263 -51.61 -8.72 1.43
CA ALA A 263 -51.34 -10.15 1.23
C ALA A 263 -49.85 -10.45 1.47
N PRO A 264 -49.47 -11.61 2.04
CA PRO A 264 -48.08 -12.03 2.15
C PRO A 264 -47.39 -12.13 0.79
N SER A 265 -46.13 -11.69 0.74
CA SER A 265 -45.23 -11.92 -0.39
C SER A 265 -44.71 -13.37 -0.38
N SER A 266 -44.55 -13.95 0.78
CA SER A 266 -44.19 -15.36 1.00
C SER A 266 -44.58 -15.83 2.40
N THR A 267 -44.69 -17.16 2.58
CA THR A 267 -44.93 -17.83 3.85
C THR A 267 -43.86 -18.91 4.04
N SER A 268 -43.48 -19.20 5.29
CA SER A 268 -42.54 -20.29 5.61
C SER A 268 -43.21 -21.69 5.51
N GLY A 269 -44.55 -21.75 5.61
CA GLY A 269 -45.34 -22.97 5.49
C GLY A 269 -46.18 -23.02 4.22
N VAL A 270 -47.21 -23.89 4.21
CA VAL A 270 -48.12 -24.10 3.08
C VAL A 270 -49.38 -23.23 3.13
N GLY A 271 -49.48 -22.34 4.11
CA GLY A 271 -50.64 -21.48 4.33
C GLY A 271 -50.90 -20.52 3.17
N THR A 272 -52.16 -20.33 2.80
CA THR A 272 -52.60 -19.47 1.70
C THR A 272 -53.85 -18.66 2.05
N GLY A 273 -54.09 -17.56 1.29
CA GLY A 273 -55.32 -16.77 1.38
C GLY A 273 -55.43 -15.88 2.63
N GLY A 274 -54.43 -15.89 3.49
CA GLY A 274 -54.38 -14.96 4.63
C GLY A 274 -54.09 -13.52 4.18
N THR A 275 -54.76 -12.53 4.78
CA THR A 275 -54.44 -11.11 4.59
C THR A 275 -54.44 -10.40 5.93
N VAL A 276 -53.65 -9.33 6.01
CA VAL A 276 -53.41 -8.61 7.27
C VAL A 276 -53.66 -7.11 7.10
N THR A 277 -54.10 -6.49 8.20
CA THR A 277 -54.17 -5.04 8.32
C THR A 277 -52.99 -4.57 9.16
N LEU A 278 -52.12 -3.69 8.61
CA LEU A 278 -50.95 -3.15 9.24
C LEU A 278 -51.20 -1.75 9.76
N THR A 279 -50.77 -1.49 10.99
CA THR A 279 -50.71 -0.13 11.55
C THR A 279 -49.28 0.36 11.55
N TRP A 280 -49.03 1.47 10.86
CA TRP A 280 -47.71 2.06 10.72
C TRP A 280 -47.50 3.26 11.67
N GLY A 281 -46.28 3.40 12.18
CA GLY A 281 -45.83 4.53 12.94
C GLY A 281 -44.45 4.96 12.50
N LEU A 282 -43.93 6.06 13.10
CA LEU A 282 -42.56 6.51 12.85
C LEU A 282 -41.58 5.43 13.32
N GLY A 283 -40.59 5.19 12.50
CA GLY A 283 -39.52 4.22 12.75
C GLY A 283 -38.23 4.89 13.25
N THR A 284 -37.19 4.87 12.44
CA THR A 284 -35.87 5.39 12.81
C THR A 284 -35.64 6.79 12.22
N PHE A 285 -35.24 7.72 13.07
CA PHE A 285 -34.69 9.01 12.67
C PHE A 285 -33.19 8.86 12.42
N LYS A 286 -32.70 9.40 11.29
CA LYS A 286 -31.28 9.44 10.94
C LYS A 286 -30.88 10.86 10.60
N VAL A 287 -29.82 11.37 11.24
CA VAL A 287 -29.17 12.63 10.86
C VAL A 287 -28.45 12.42 9.52
N VAL A 288 -28.73 13.25 8.53
CA VAL A 288 -28.06 13.23 7.22
C VAL A 288 -26.95 14.27 7.18
N ASN A 289 -27.28 15.49 7.61
CA ASN A 289 -26.30 16.55 7.86
C ASN A 289 -26.60 17.13 9.26
N PRO A 290 -25.66 17.10 10.21
CA PRO A 290 -25.89 17.63 11.56
C PRO A 290 -26.09 19.16 11.58
N GLY A 291 -25.68 19.89 10.55
CA GLY A 291 -25.65 21.34 10.56
C GLY A 291 -24.66 21.91 11.58
N SER A 292 -24.72 23.18 11.83
CA SER A 292 -23.90 23.87 12.84
C SER A 292 -24.59 25.11 13.37
N GLY A 293 -24.13 25.61 14.53
CA GLY A 293 -24.66 26.83 15.14
C GLY A 293 -26.00 26.65 15.87
N TYR A 294 -26.31 25.41 16.27
CA TYR A 294 -27.50 25.10 17.07
C TYR A 294 -27.24 25.28 18.56
N THR A 295 -28.19 25.89 19.25
CA THR A 295 -28.33 25.82 20.71
C THR A 295 -29.52 24.94 21.09
N SER A 296 -30.50 24.82 20.20
CA SER A 296 -31.64 23.91 20.29
C SER A 296 -32.14 23.58 18.89
N ALA A 297 -32.84 22.47 18.72
CA ALA A 297 -33.42 22.08 17.44
C ALA A 297 -34.81 21.47 17.65
N THR A 298 -35.74 21.78 16.73
CA THR A 298 -37.08 21.19 16.69
C THR A 298 -37.30 20.52 15.33
N ALA A 299 -37.98 19.36 15.38
CA ALA A 299 -38.39 18.62 14.18
C ALA A 299 -39.87 18.91 13.90
N THR A 300 -40.20 19.25 12.66
CA THR A 300 -41.57 19.38 12.18
C THR A 300 -41.84 18.31 11.14
N LEU A 301 -42.89 17.55 11.36
CA LEU A 301 -43.37 16.51 10.44
C LEU A 301 -44.59 17.00 9.72
N THR A 302 -44.63 16.89 8.40
CA THR A 302 -45.77 17.33 7.57
C THR A 302 -46.20 16.19 6.62
N GLY A 303 -47.49 16.00 6.48
CA GLY A 303 -48.05 14.93 5.67
C GLY A 303 -48.04 13.56 6.37
N GLY A 304 -48.16 12.49 5.61
CA GLY A 304 -48.16 11.10 6.14
C GLY A 304 -49.44 10.63 6.78
N ALA A 305 -50.44 11.49 7.00
CA ALA A 305 -51.76 11.23 7.61
C ALA A 305 -51.72 10.66 9.04
N GLY A 306 -50.57 10.36 9.61
CA GLY A 306 -50.43 9.83 10.97
C GLY A 306 -50.64 10.90 12.04
N THR A 307 -50.88 10.48 13.27
CA THR A 307 -51.08 11.35 14.44
C THR A 307 -50.20 10.93 15.62
N GLY A 308 -49.87 11.90 16.51
CA GLY A 308 -49.12 11.63 17.76
C GLY A 308 -47.63 11.29 17.55
N GLY A 309 -47.11 11.32 16.32
CA GLY A 309 -45.70 11.13 16.07
C GLY A 309 -44.90 12.40 16.30
N SER A 310 -43.72 12.26 16.92
CA SER A 310 -42.79 13.39 17.14
C SER A 310 -41.34 12.91 17.20
N ILE A 311 -40.41 13.83 17.01
CA ILE A 311 -38.99 13.59 17.16
C ILE A 311 -38.43 14.64 18.13
N ALA A 312 -37.96 14.22 19.29
CA ALA A 312 -37.24 15.07 20.24
C ALA A 312 -35.75 15.09 19.85
N LEU A 313 -35.31 16.17 19.20
CA LEU A 313 -33.95 16.27 18.70
C LEU A 313 -32.96 16.56 19.83
N SER A 314 -31.77 15.96 19.74
CA SER A 314 -30.62 16.24 20.57
C SER A 314 -29.61 17.08 19.81
N VAL A 315 -28.98 18.04 20.51
CA VAL A 315 -27.96 18.93 19.94
C VAL A 315 -26.67 18.72 20.72
N SER A 316 -25.58 18.43 20.00
CA SER A 316 -24.23 18.33 20.57
C SER A 316 -23.16 18.64 19.55
N VAL A 317 -21.93 18.85 19.99
CA VAL A 317 -20.79 19.06 19.08
C VAL A 317 -20.17 17.74 18.63
N TRP A 318 -20.42 16.64 19.32
CA TRP A 318 -19.68 15.40 19.14
C TRP A 318 -19.75 14.83 17.72
N LEU A 319 -20.94 14.82 17.11
CA LEU A 319 -21.08 14.33 15.74
C LEU A 319 -20.31 15.22 14.74
N ASN A 320 -20.30 16.54 14.96
CA ASN A 320 -19.54 17.47 14.13
C ASN A 320 -18.03 17.30 14.32
N LEU A 321 -17.55 17.03 15.54
CA LEU A 321 -16.14 16.69 15.79
C LEU A 321 -15.74 15.38 15.09
N VAL A 322 -16.57 14.33 15.19
CA VAL A 322 -16.35 13.06 14.47
C VAL A 322 -16.29 13.29 12.97
N ASN A 323 -17.24 14.05 12.41
CA ASN A 323 -17.25 14.37 10.97
C ASN A 323 -16.02 15.20 10.57
N ALA A 324 -15.59 16.16 11.39
CA ALA A 324 -14.40 16.96 11.10
C ALA A 324 -13.13 16.08 11.05
N VAL A 325 -12.99 15.12 11.97
CA VAL A 325 -11.86 14.18 11.97
C VAL A 325 -11.90 13.27 10.74
N ASN A 326 -13.06 12.66 10.43
CA ASN A 326 -13.16 11.62 9.41
C ASN A 326 -13.27 12.17 7.98
N ASN A 327 -13.88 13.35 7.79
CA ASN A 327 -14.17 13.92 6.47
C ASN A 327 -13.45 15.25 6.21
N GLY A 328 -12.80 15.80 7.25
CA GLY A 328 -12.20 17.13 7.18
C GLY A 328 -13.22 18.26 7.34
N GLN A 329 -12.73 19.49 7.18
CA GLN A 329 -13.52 20.71 7.21
C GLN A 329 -13.40 21.40 5.84
N THR A 330 -14.51 21.49 5.11
CA THR A 330 -14.55 22.02 3.75
C THR A 330 -13.88 23.40 3.65
N GLY A 331 -12.92 23.53 2.74
CA GLY A 331 -12.16 24.77 2.52
C GLY A 331 -11.09 25.07 3.58
N LEU A 332 -10.95 24.27 4.64
CA LEU A 332 -9.97 24.48 5.71
C LEU A 332 -8.91 23.37 5.77
N ARG A 333 -9.35 22.12 5.90
CA ARG A 333 -8.44 20.98 5.94
C ARG A 333 -9.11 19.67 5.52
N GLY A 334 -8.33 18.72 5.03
CA GLY A 334 -8.79 17.35 4.76
C GLY A 334 -9.03 16.53 6.04
N PRO A 335 -9.40 15.24 5.88
CA PRO A 335 -9.52 14.29 6.97
C PRO A 335 -8.23 14.16 7.79
N SER A 336 -8.36 13.68 9.04
CA SER A 336 -7.19 13.35 9.85
C SER A 336 -6.33 12.28 9.17
N GLN A 337 -5.03 12.48 9.22
CA GLN A 337 -4.02 11.52 8.77
C GLN A 337 -3.40 10.73 9.96
N ILE A 338 -3.91 10.99 11.17
CA ILE A 338 -3.39 10.42 12.41
C ILE A 338 -4.42 9.50 13.07
N CYS A 339 -5.70 9.91 13.08
CA CYS A 339 -6.78 9.20 13.78
C CYS A 339 -8.04 9.07 12.94
N ILE A 340 -8.86 8.10 13.29
CA ILE A 340 -10.27 8.01 12.94
C ILE A 340 -11.12 8.23 14.21
N ALA A 341 -12.36 8.66 14.05
CA ALA A 341 -13.26 8.96 15.14
C ALA A 341 -14.57 8.19 15.04
N THR A 342 -15.12 7.76 16.17
CA THR A 342 -16.46 7.19 16.27
C THR A 342 -17.27 7.96 17.31
N ILE A 343 -18.58 8.09 17.07
CA ILE A 343 -19.48 8.80 17.99
C ILE A 343 -19.73 7.97 19.25
N GLY A 344 -19.72 8.64 20.41
CA GLY A 344 -20.14 8.09 21.68
C GLY A 344 -21.62 8.38 21.98
N THR A 345 -22.00 8.30 23.25
CA THR A 345 -23.40 8.45 23.69
C THR A 345 -23.69 9.78 24.36
N SER A 346 -22.66 10.55 24.76
CA SER A 346 -22.87 11.86 25.39
C SER A 346 -23.49 12.86 24.43
N VAL A 347 -24.40 13.68 24.98
CA VAL A 347 -24.98 14.85 24.34
C VAL A 347 -24.51 16.16 25.00
N ASN A 348 -23.75 16.07 26.10
CA ASN A 348 -23.27 17.22 26.86
C ASN A 348 -22.00 17.82 26.26
N ALA A 349 -21.64 19.03 26.73
CA ALA A 349 -20.44 19.72 26.27
C ALA A 349 -19.15 18.95 26.63
N PRO A 350 -18.11 18.97 25.77
CA PRO A 350 -16.81 18.37 26.05
C PRO A 350 -16.14 18.93 27.32
N ASP A 351 -15.32 18.09 27.98
CA ASP A 351 -14.39 18.55 29.02
C ASP A 351 -13.20 19.28 28.34
N LEU A 352 -13.13 20.59 28.57
CA LEU A 352 -12.11 21.47 27.97
C LEU A 352 -10.79 21.50 28.76
N THR A 353 -10.73 20.80 29.90
CA THR A 353 -9.58 20.83 30.80
C THR A 353 -8.64 19.65 30.60
N LYS A 354 -9.07 18.62 29.89
CA LYS A 354 -8.34 17.36 29.74
C LYS A 354 -7.49 17.30 28.46
N THR A 355 -6.33 16.73 28.61
CA THR A 355 -5.55 16.17 27.52
C THR A 355 -5.68 14.64 27.57
N TYR A 356 -6.01 14.04 26.44
CA TYR A 356 -6.25 12.62 26.29
C TYR A 356 -5.04 12.00 25.59
N ALA A 357 -4.47 10.93 26.13
CA ALA A 357 -3.44 10.12 25.48
C ALA A 357 -4.06 8.82 25.01
N LEU A 358 -3.81 8.45 23.76
CA LEU A 358 -4.24 7.17 23.23
C LEU A 358 -3.42 6.03 23.88
N SER A 359 -4.00 4.87 24.00
CA SER A 359 -3.37 3.70 24.62
C SER A 359 -3.88 2.38 24.02
N GLY A 360 -3.19 1.27 24.31
CA GLY A 360 -3.58 -0.06 23.86
C GLY A 360 -3.07 -0.43 22.45
N GLY A 361 -2.24 0.41 21.84
CA GLY A 361 -1.59 0.06 20.56
C GLY A 361 -0.47 -0.97 20.74
N THR A 362 -0.46 -1.99 19.88
CA THR A 362 0.56 -3.04 19.84
C THR A 362 1.05 -3.27 18.40
N ASP A 363 2.30 -3.68 18.25
CA ASP A 363 2.93 -3.81 16.92
C ASP A 363 2.61 -5.14 16.22
N GLY A 364 2.19 -6.17 16.96
CA GLY A 364 2.05 -7.53 16.43
C GLY A 364 3.36 -8.09 15.90
N ALA A 365 4.46 -7.88 16.64
CA ALA A 365 5.81 -8.22 16.18
C ALA A 365 6.30 -9.58 16.69
N GLY A 366 5.78 -10.04 17.83
CA GLY A 366 6.34 -11.15 18.58
C GLY A 366 6.24 -12.52 17.89
N GLY A 367 5.22 -12.71 17.08
CA GLY A 367 4.97 -13.94 16.32
C GLY A 367 5.33 -13.84 14.83
N VAL A 368 5.94 -12.74 14.38
CA VAL A 368 6.39 -12.61 12.98
C VAL A 368 7.52 -13.59 12.71
N SER A 369 7.35 -14.39 11.65
CA SER A 369 8.28 -15.42 11.21
C SER A 369 8.69 -15.19 9.75
N ASP A 370 9.69 -15.93 9.28
CA ASP A 370 10.13 -15.88 7.89
C ASP A 370 8.99 -16.18 6.90
N THR A 371 8.04 -17.05 7.27
CA THR A 371 6.83 -17.30 6.46
C THR A 371 5.88 -16.12 6.43
N THR A 372 5.80 -15.35 7.51
CA THR A 372 5.03 -14.09 7.55
C THR A 372 5.66 -13.03 6.62
N LEU A 373 7.00 -12.96 6.58
CA LEU A 373 7.71 -12.06 5.66
C LEU A 373 7.47 -12.42 4.19
N VAL A 374 7.44 -13.71 3.86
CA VAL A 374 7.07 -14.19 2.51
C VAL A 374 5.61 -13.87 2.21
N GLY A 375 4.70 -14.19 3.12
CA GLY A 375 3.28 -13.95 2.96
C GLY A 375 2.60 -14.83 1.90
N ALA A 376 1.53 -14.31 1.29
CA ALA A 376 0.71 -15.02 0.31
C ALA A 376 0.31 -14.11 -0.87
N ASP A 377 0.27 -14.67 -2.10
CA ASP A 377 -0.16 -13.99 -3.32
C ASP A 377 -1.66 -14.29 -3.59
N GLY A 378 -2.53 -13.80 -2.70
CA GLY A 378 -3.98 -13.92 -2.81
C GLY A 378 -4.67 -12.66 -3.35
N LEU A 379 -6.00 -12.57 -3.20
CA LEU A 379 -6.76 -11.35 -3.48
C LEU A 379 -6.23 -10.16 -2.66
N THR A 380 -5.95 -10.40 -1.39
CA THR A 380 -5.20 -9.49 -0.52
C THR A 380 -3.78 -10.04 -0.42
N ARG A 381 -2.82 -9.34 -1.00
CA ARG A 381 -1.42 -9.71 -0.95
C ARG A 381 -0.84 -9.41 0.41
N THR A 382 -0.02 -10.33 0.92
CA THR A 382 0.67 -10.14 2.20
C THR A 382 2.17 -10.37 2.05
N GLY A 383 2.98 -9.87 3.00
CA GLY A 383 4.41 -10.05 2.99
C GLY A 383 5.07 -9.49 1.72
N MET A 384 6.06 -10.23 1.18
CA MET A 384 6.80 -9.80 -0.01
C MET A 384 5.92 -9.58 -1.24
N TYR A 385 4.79 -10.30 -1.36
CA TYR A 385 3.90 -10.16 -2.51
C TYR A 385 3.23 -8.78 -2.57
N ALA A 386 3.18 -8.05 -1.46
CA ALA A 386 2.73 -6.67 -1.43
C ALA A 386 3.71 -5.71 -2.13
N LEU A 387 4.97 -6.10 -2.38
CA LEU A 387 5.93 -5.33 -3.19
C LEU A 387 5.61 -5.32 -4.69
N ARG A 388 4.64 -6.12 -5.15
CA ARG A 388 4.25 -6.15 -6.57
C ARG A 388 3.89 -4.75 -7.08
N LYS A 389 4.51 -4.33 -8.17
CA LYS A 389 4.35 -3.01 -8.81
C LYS A 389 4.73 -1.81 -7.91
N SER A 390 5.51 -2.01 -6.85
CA SER A 390 6.01 -0.92 -5.99
C SER A 390 7.17 -0.13 -6.61
N GLY A 391 7.74 -0.59 -7.70
CA GLY A 391 8.95 -0.01 -8.29
C GLY A 391 10.25 -0.46 -7.61
N ALA A 392 10.19 -1.35 -6.62
CA ALA A 392 11.37 -1.96 -6.03
C ALA A 392 12.13 -2.78 -7.08
N GLN A 393 13.44 -2.65 -7.10
CA GLN A 393 14.33 -3.39 -8.02
C GLN A 393 15.29 -4.31 -7.28
N VAL A 394 15.52 -4.05 -6.02
CA VAL A 394 16.24 -4.91 -5.07
C VAL A 394 15.31 -5.19 -3.91
N GLY A 395 15.27 -6.42 -3.42
CA GLY A 395 14.39 -6.83 -2.33
C GLY A 395 15.16 -7.45 -1.17
N ASN A 396 14.71 -7.19 0.05
CA ASN A 396 15.20 -7.87 1.24
C ASN A 396 14.03 -8.15 2.21
N LEU A 397 13.89 -9.41 2.59
CA LEU A 397 13.09 -9.82 3.73
C LEU A 397 13.99 -9.70 4.97
N ILE A 398 13.74 -8.68 5.78
CA ILE A 398 14.65 -8.26 6.86
C ILE A 398 14.84 -9.41 7.84
N ASP A 399 16.12 -9.77 8.11
CA ASP A 399 16.53 -10.85 9.01
C ASP A 399 15.91 -12.23 8.70
N CYS A 400 15.39 -12.44 7.48
CA CYS A 400 14.93 -13.74 7.02
C CYS A 400 16.13 -14.69 6.83
N GLN A 401 16.08 -15.87 7.46
CA GLN A 401 17.21 -16.80 7.51
C GLN A 401 16.85 -18.23 7.11
N THR A 402 15.57 -18.53 6.87
CA THR A 402 15.12 -19.89 6.55
C THR A 402 15.23 -20.17 5.06
N SER A 403 16.07 -21.14 4.68
CA SER A 403 16.33 -21.51 3.29
C SER A 403 15.09 -21.99 2.52
N THR A 404 14.07 -22.51 3.21
CA THR A 404 12.79 -22.92 2.57
C THR A 404 12.03 -21.74 1.93
N THR A 405 12.36 -20.50 2.28
CA THR A 405 11.74 -19.30 1.72
C THR A 405 12.40 -18.83 0.41
N TRP A 406 13.61 -19.28 0.11
CA TRP A 406 14.43 -18.73 -0.99
C TRP A 406 13.85 -19.03 -2.37
N ALA A 407 13.26 -20.23 -2.55
CA ALA A 407 12.62 -20.58 -3.81
C ALA A 407 11.45 -19.64 -4.14
N ALA A 408 10.65 -19.25 -3.13
CA ALA A 408 9.56 -18.27 -3.29
C ALA A 408 10.10 -16.87 -3.59
N GLN A 409 11.18 -16.44 -2.92
CA GLN A 409 11.85 -15.16 -3.19
C GLN A 409 12.41 -15.12 -4.62
N LEU A 410 13.08 -16.20 -5.08
CA LEU A 410 13.57 -16.32 -6.45
C LEU A 410 12.42 -16.24 -7.46
N ALA A 411 11.36 -17.04 -7.27
CA ALA A 411 10.23 -17.08 -8.19
C ALA A 411 9.54 -15.72 -8.32
N PHE A 412 9.28 -15.06 -7.19
CA PHE A 412 8.69 -13.72 -7.17
C PHE A 412 9.66 -12.67 -7.74
N GLY A 413 10.94 -12.77 -7.42
CA GLY A 413 11.98 -11.90 -7.95
C GLY A 413 12.09 -11.97 -9.48
N LEU A 414 12.05 -13.16 -10.07
CA LEU A 414 12.03 -13.35 -11.52
C LEU A 414 10.74 -12.82 -12.17
N GLN A 415 9.61 -13.00 -11.49
CA GLN A 415 8.31 -12.54 -11.99
C GLN A 415 8.18 -11.01 -12.01
N GLU A 416 8.66 -10.35 -10.95
CA GLU A 416 8.51 -8.90 -10.76
C GLU A 416 9.78 -8.12 -11.11
N GLY A 417 10.86 -8.78 -11.53
CA GLY A 417 12.14 -8.13 -11.81
C GLY A 417 12.85 -7.59 -10.57
N ILE A 418 12.59 -8.16 -9.38
CA ILE A 418 13.20 -7.75 -8.12
C ILE A 418 14.36 -8.69 -7.78
N TYR A 419 15.55 -8.15 -7.54
CA TYR A 419 16.71 -8.93 -7.14
C TYR A 419 16.73 -9.10 -5.62
N PHE A 420 16.32 -10.27 -5.12
CA PHE A 420 16.27 -10.54 -3.68
C PHE A 420 17.64 -10.94 -3.13
N HIS A 421 17.94 -10.43 -1.94
CA HIS A 421 19.09 -10.81 -1.14
C HIS A 421 18.63 -11.56 0.11
N GLY A 422 19.07 -12.80 0.27
CA GLY A 422 18.80 -13.63 1.45
C GLY A 422 20.12 -14.08 2.11
N ALA A 423 20.04 -14.46 3.37
CA ALA A 423 21.19 -14.89 4.15
C ALA A 423 20.91 -16.21 4.88
N ASN A 424 21.96 -16.96 5.14
CA ASN A 424 21.93 -18.11 6.02
C ASN A 424 21.81 -17.68 7.50
N PRO A 425 21.36 -18.56 8.40
CA PRO A 425 21.34 -18.30 9.84
C PRO A 425 22.72 -17.89 10.38
N PRO A 426 22.76 -17.08 11.48
CA PRO A 426 24.01 -16.65 12.09
C PRO A 426 24.94 -17.83 12.42
N GLY A 427 26.24 -17.69 12.10
CA GLY A 427 27.26 -18.70 12.36
C GLY A 427 27.32 -19.84 11.35
N THR A 428 26.48 -19.85 10.30
CA THR A 428 26.52 -20.91 9.27
C THR A 428 27.78 -20.75 8.42
N SER A 429 28.57 -21.83 8.32
CA SER A 429 29.81 -21.87 7.52
C SER A 429 29.54 -21.82 6.02
N VAL A 430 30.57 -21.53 5.21
CA VAL A 430 30.48 -21.53 3.74
C VAL A 430 29.99 -22.88 3.22
N THR A 431 30.52 -23.98 3.73
CA THR A 431 30.14 -25.36 3.33
C THR A 431 28.67 -25.63 3.61
N ASN A 432 28.20 -25.29 4.82
CA ASN A 432 26.80 -25.49 5.19
C ASN A 432 25.85 -24.56 4.42
N SER A 433 26.29 -23.34 4.14
CA SER A 433 25.54 -22.41 3.29
C SER A 433 25.40 -22.90 1.85
N ALA A 434 26.46 -23.52 1.31
CA ALA A 434 26.41 -24.16 -0.01
C ALA A 434 25.43 -25.34 -0.05
N ALA A 435 25.46 -26.18 1.00
CA ALA A 435 24.53 -27.29 1.14
C ALA A 435 23.07 -26.80 1.29
N ALA A 436 22.83 -25.73 2.05
CA ALA A 436 21.52 -25.13 2.22
C ALA A 436 20.97 -24.56 0.89
N LEU A 437 21.80 -23.85 0.10
CA LEU A 437 21.40 -23.32 -1.21
C LEU A 437 21.07 -24.46 -2.20
N ALA A 438 21.88 -25.52 -2.21
CA ALA A 438 21.63 -26.69 -3.05
C ALA A 438 20.33 -27.43 -2.64
N SER A 439 20.12 -27.62 -1.33
CA SER A 439 18.92 -28.26 -0.78
C SER A 439 17.64 -27.45 -1.03
N ALA A 440 17.73 -26.12 -1.05
CA ALA A 440 16.61 -25.24 -1.35
C ALA A 440 16.20 -25.27 -2.83
N GLY A 441 16.98 -25.93 -3.72
CA GLY A 441 16.70 -26.01 -5.16
C GLY A 441 16.75 -24.67 -5.87
N VAL A 442 17.46 -23.69 -5.32
CA VAL A 442 17.54 -22.32 -5.88
C VAL A 442 18.64 -22.28 -6.95
N ASP A 443 18.22 -22.05 -8.18
CA ASP A 443 19.10 -21.84 -9.33
C ASP A 443 18.49 -20.79 -10.27
N GLY A 444 18.95 -19.55 -10.16
CA GLY A 444 18.44 -18.46 -10.99
C GLY A 444 19.06 -17.12 -10.61
N TYR A 445 19.01 -16.18 -11.54
CA TYR A 445 19.65 -14.88 -11.39
C TYR A 445 18.86 -13.88 -10.51
N GLY A 446 17.62 -14.17 -10.13
CA GLY A 446 16.77 -13.28 -9.32
C GLY A 446 17.05 -13.29 -7.81
N PHE A 447 18.06 -14.06 -7.35
CA PHE A 447 18.37 -14.22 -5.94
C PHE A 447 19.88 -14.19 -5.67
N ALA A 448 20.30 -13.56 -4.56
CA ALA A 448 21.65 -13.62 -4.02
C ALA A 448 21.61 -14.27 -2.64
N CYS A 449 22.50 -15.23 -2.41
CA CYS A 449 22.59 -15.95 -1.15
C CYS A 449 23.87 -15.58 -0.39
N LEU A 450 23.72 -15.00 0.80
CA LEU A 450 24.84 -14.66 1.68
C LEU A 450 25.10 -15.76 2.70
N VAL A 451 26.38 -15.95 3.00
CA VAL A 451 26.84 -16.85 4.08
C VAL A 451 26.38 -16.30 5.44
N GLY A 452 26.27 -17.16 6.45
CA GLY A 452 25.78 -16.83 7.78
C GLY A 452 26.77 -16.06 8.68
N ASP A 453 27.66 -15.25 8.12
CA ASP A 453 28.55 -14.35 8.86
C ASP A 453 27.85 -13.00 9.07
N TRP A 454 26.99 -12.93 10.10
CA TRP A 454 26.19 -11.75 10.37
C TRP A 454 27.03 -10.57 10.83
N CYS A 455 26.55 -9.36 10.49
CA CYS A 455 27.26 -8.10 10.71
C CYS A 455 26.80 -7.41 11.99
N TYR A 456 27.74 -6.79 12.72
CA TYR A 456 27.42 -5.91 13.84
C TYR A 456 27.26 -4.48 13.33
N TRP A 457 26.18 -3.86 13.74
CA TRP A 457 25.80 -2.48 13.42
C TRP A 457 25.60 -1.70 14.72
N GLN A 458 26.01 -0.44 14.74
CA GLN A 458 25.81 0.44 15.89
C GLN A 458 24.40 1.05 15.82
N ASP A 459 23.53 0.58 16.68
CA ASP A 459 22.21 1.15 16.89
C ASP A 459 22.32 2.34 17.85
N VAL A 460 22.53 3.51 17.27
CA VAL A 460 22.70 4.76 18.04
C VAL A 460 21.40 5.13 18.78
N ALA A 461 20.25 4.82 18.20
CA ALA A 461 18.96 5.16 18.79
C ALA A 461 18.70 4.40 20.10
N ASN A 462 19.17 3.14 20.18
CA ASN A 462 19.01 2.29 21.37
C ASN A 462 20.30 2.15 22.18
N GLY A 463 21.43 2.78 21.75
CA GLY A 463 22.69 2.78 22.47
C GLY A 463 23.40 1.41 22.53
N VAL A 464 23.17 0.53 21.56
CA VAL A 464 23.72 -0.84 21.55
C VAL A 464 24.32 -1.20 20.20
N ASN A 465 25.29 -2.12 20.22
CA ASN A 465 25.74 -2.81 19.01
C ASN A 465 24.90 -4.08 18.84
N ARG A 466 24.21 -4.21 17.73
CA ARG A 466 23.38 -5.37 17.45
C ARG A 466 23.75 -6.08 16.17
N MET A 467 23.48 -7.35 16.14
CA MET A 467 23.72 -8.19 14.98
C MET A 467 22.56 -8.05 13.99
N VAL A 468 22.87 -7.83 12.71
CA VAL A 468 21.93 -7.63 11.60
C VAL A 468 22.35 -8.53 10.44
N SER A 469 21.39 -9.00 9.68
CA SER A 469 21.62 -9.86 8.52
C SER A 469 22.56 -9.20 7.49
N PRO A 470 23.56 -9.91 6.97
CA PRO A 470 24.43 -9.41 5.90
C PRO A 470 23.65 -9.08 4.61
N ALA A 471 22.48 -9.71 4.40
CA ALA A 471 21.60 -9.41 3.28
C ALA A 471 21.08 -7.97 3.29
N THR A 472 20.89 -7.38 4.48
CA THR A 472 20.46 -5.97 4.62
C THR A 472 21.50 -5.01 4.07
N PHE A 473 22.78 -5.25 4.36
CA PHE A 473 23.89 -4.40 3.86
C PHE A 473 24.13 -4.58 2.36
N SER A 474 24.13 -5.84 1.89
CA SER A 474 24.38 -6.15 0.47
C SER A 474 23.23 -5.67 -0.41
N SER A 475 21.97 -5.83 0.00
CA SER A 475 20.81 -5.32 -0.74
C SER A 475 20.78 -3.79 -0.80
N ALA A 476 21.10 -3.12 0.31
CA ALA A 476 21.23 -1.66 0.36
C ALA A 476 22.30 -1.16 -0.62
N LYS A 477 23.48 -1.77 -0.59
CA LYS A 477 24.56 -1.42 -1.52
C LYS A 477 24.17 -1.70 -2.97
N GLN A 478 23.52 -2.84 -3.23
CA GLN A 478 23.07 -3.21 -4.56
C GLN A 478 22.04 -2.23 -5.12
N ALA A 479 21.12 -1.73 -4.30
CA ALA A 479 20.13 -0.73 -4.72
C ALA A 479 20.79 0.61 -5.06
N ALA A 480 21.77 1.03 -4.28
CA ALA A 480 22.51 2.28 -4.50
C ALA A 480 23.54 2.21 -5.65
N THR A 481 23.82 1.01 -6.17
CA THR A 481 24.80 0.80 -7.25
C THR A 481 24.10 0.81 -8.60
N SER A 482 24.72 1.46 -9.59
CA SER A 482 24.21 1.49 -10.98
C SER A 482 24.09 0.07 -11.57
N PRO A 483 23.08 -0.22 -12.40
CA PRO A 483 22.77 -1.60 -12.85
C PRO A 483 23.91 -2.32 -13.57
N GLU A 484 24.76 -1.61 -14.31
CA GLU A 484 25.89 -2.16 -15.05
C GLU A 484 27.07 -2.52 -14.15
N GLN A 485 27.10 -2.00 -12.92
CA GLN A 485 28.17 -2.22 -11.98
C GLN A 485 27.85 -3.37 -11.02
N SER A 486 28.89 -3.89 -10.37
CA SER A 486 28.81 -4.92 -9.33
C SER A 486 29.12 -4.33 -7.96
N ILE A 487 28.51 -4.90 -6.90
CA ILE A 487 28.89 -4.60 -5.53
C ILE A 487 30.18 -5.31 -5.09
N LEU A 488 30.77 -6.11 -5.98
CA LEU A 488 32.06 -6.75 -5.75
C LEU A 488 33.10 -5.72 -5.33
N ASN A 489 33.72 -5.92 -4.17
CA ASN A 489 34.78 -5.07 -3.62
C ASN A 489 34.37 -3.60 -3.40
N ALA A 490 33.06 -3.31 -3.36
CA ALA A 490 32.52 -2.00 -3.04
C ALA A 490 32.35 -1.84 -1.51
N PRO A 491 32.71 -0.66 -0.93
CA PRO A 491 32.58 -0.45 0.52
C PRO A 491 31.12 -0.56 0.98
N LEU A 492 30.91 -1.30 2.06
CA LEU A 492 29.64 -1.41 2.77
C LEU A 492 29.65 -0.50 3.99
N GLY A 493 28.74 0.47 4.02
CA GLY A 493 28.58 1.41 5.14
C GLY A 493 27.93 0.77 6.36
N GLY A 494 28.30 1.24 7.55
CA GLY A 494 27.64 0.89 8.82
C GLY A 494 28.08 -0.41 9.48
N ILE A 495 28.89 -1.26 8.84
CA ILE A 495 29.43 -2.47 9.47
C ILE A 495 30.60 -2.11 10.37
N ILE A 496 30.49 -2.44 11.66
CA ILE A 496 31.59 -2.27 12.62
C ILE A 496 32.42 -3.55 12.80
N ALA A 497 31.78 -4.71 12.64
CA ALA A 497 32.39 -6.04 12.69
C ALA A 497 31.48 -7.08 12.05
N THR A 498 32.01 -8.27 11.73
CA THR A 498 31.22 -9.48 11.48
C THR A 498 31.45 -10.49 12.59
N GLN A 499 30.65 -11.55 12.68
CA GLN A 499 30.87 -12.61 13.67
C GLN A 499 32.28 -13.18 13.56
N ARG A 500 32.76 -13.43 12.34
CA ARG A 500 34.11 -13.96 12.10
C ARG A 500 35.21 -12.95 12.44
N SER A 501 35.01 -11.68 12.12
CA SER A 501 35.98 -10.64 12.48
C SER A 501 36.10 -10.47 14.00
N MET A 502 35.00 -10.57 14.73
CA MET A 502 35.02 -10.55 16.21
C MET A 502 35.73 -11.76 16.81
N GLN A 503 35.69 -12.90 16.13
CA GLN A 503 36.38 -14.13 16.54
C GLN A 503 37.81 -14.23 16.04
N ASN A 504 38.32 -13.18 15.38
CA ASN A 504 39.63 -13.16 14.72
C ASN A 504 39.84 -14.36 13.77
N SER A 505 38.78 -14.73 13.03
CA SER A 505 38.74 -15.86 12.09
C SER A 505 38.35 -15.39 10.67
N PRO A 506 39.24 -14.62 9.98
CA PRO A 506 38.95 -14.14 8.64
C PRO A 506 38.78 -15.32 7.66
N TYR A 507 38.08 -15.06 6.55
CA TYR A 507 37.95 -16.06 5.50
C TYR A 507 39.28 -16.34 4.84
N SER A 508 39.59 -17.62 4.64
CA SER A 508 40.71 -18.06 3.81
C SER A 508 40.37 -17.92 2.32
N ASP A 509 41.39 -17.86 1.47
CA ASP A 509 41.21 -17.81 0.00
C ASP A 509 40.46 -19.04 -0.51
N SER A 510 40.64 -20.21 0.11
CA SER A 510 39.92 -21.43 -0.22
C SER A 510 38.42 -21.34 0.12
N GLU A 511 38.05 -20.71 1.24
CA GLU A 511 36.64 -20.47 1.60
C GLU A 511 35.99 -19.46 0.67
N ILE A 512 36.70 -18.39 0.29
CA ILE A 512 36.23 -17.40 -0.69
C ILE A 512 36.05 -18.08 -2.06
N GLY A 513 36.99 -18.93 -2.47
CA GLY A 513 36.90 -19.72 -3.71
C GLY A 513 35.70 -20.69 -3.68
N LEU A 514 35.49 -21.37 -2.56
CA LEU A 514 34.32 -22.24 -2.36
C LEU A 514 33.02 -21.43 -2.43
N ALA A 515 32.96 -20.27 -1.78
CA ALA A 515 31.77 -19.39 -1.86
C ALA A 515 31.48 -18.98 -3.30
N ALA A 516 32.49 -18.55 -4.04
CA ALA A 516 32.36 -18.14 -5.45
C ALA A 516 31.86 -19.29 -6.34
N THR A 517 32.39 -20.51 -6.18
CA THR A 517 31.97 -21.69 -6.96
C THR A 517 30.61 -22.22 -6.54
N SER A 518 30.24 -22.05 -5.27
CA SER A 518 28.93 -22.43 -4.72
C SER A 518 27.86 -21.33 -4.86
N ARG A 519 28.12 -20.27 -5.60
CA ARG A 519 27.15 -19.19 -5.87
C ARG A 519 26.70 -18.42 -4.63
N LEU A 520 27.63 -18.27 -3.67
CA LEU A 520 27.41 -17.56 -2.41
C LEU A 520 28.16 -16.24 -2.40
N GLU A 521 27.64 -15.26 -1.66
CA GLU A 521 28.32 -14.02 -1.34
C GLU A 521 28.86 -14.03 0.08
N VAL A 522 30.04 -13.47 0.29
CA VAL A 522 30.68 -13.27 1.59
C VAL A 522 31.12 -11.82 1.77
N ILE A 523 31.07 -11.34 3.00
CA ILE A 523 31.55 -10.00 3.37
C ILE A 523 32.88 -10.14 4.12
N THR A 524 33.92 -9.47 3.67
CA THR A 524 35.25 -9.53 4.29
C THR A 524 35.82 -8.17 4.60
N ASN A 525 36.72 -8.10 5.59
CA ASN A 525 37.61 -7.00 5.89
C ASN A 525 38.96 -7.60 6.34
N PRO A 526 40.12 -7.28 5.71
CA PRO A 526 40.23 -6.40 4.54
C PRO A 526 39.61 -7.02 3.28
N ALA A 527 39.22 -6.14 2.36
CA ALA A 527 38.88 -6.47 0.98
C ALA A 527 40.06 -6.11 0.06
N PRO A 528 40.07 -6.52 -1.23
CA PRO A 528 41.14 -6.11 -2.15
C PRO A 528 41.34 -4.59 -2.28
N ALA A 529 40.27 -3.81 -2.06
CA ALA A 529 40.34 -2.35 -2.07
C ALA A 529 40.94 -1.73 -0.80
N GLY A 530 41.24 -2.52 0.26
CA GLY A 530 41.82 -2.05 1.51
C GLY A 530 41.09 -2.51 2.77
N ALA A 531 41.31 -1.79 3.89
CA ALA A 531 40.70 -2.10 5.19
C ALA A 531 39.24 -1.65 5.27
N ILE A 532 38.39 -2.25 4.43
CA ILE A 532 36.95 -1.99 4.34
C ILE A 532 36.16 -3.31 4.39
N PHE A 533 34.92 -3.26 4.84
CA PHE A 533 33.97 -4.37 4.63
C PHE A 533 33.40 -4.29 3.22
N ALA A 534 33.47 -5.39 2.47
CA ALA A 534 32.98 -5.46 1.09
C ALA A 534 32.54 -6.86 0.71
N CYS A 535 31.62 -6.95 -0.23
CA CYS A 535 31.27 -8.22 -0.90
C CYS A 535 32.42 -8.73 -1.76
N ARG A 536 32.60 -10.05 -1.84
CA ARG A 536 33.79 -10.65 -2.45
C ARG A 536 33.53 -11.47 -3.71
N THR A 537 32.31 -11.83 -4.03
CA THR A 537 32.04 -12.70 -5.19
C THR A 537 31.27 -12.02 -6.31
N GLY A 538 30.39 -11.05 -6.02
CA GLY A 538 29.52 -10.39 -6.99
C GLY A 538 28.66 -11.40 -7.75
N ARG A 539 28.13 -12.41 -7.05
CA ARG A 539 27.40 -13.53 -7.65
C ARG A 539 25.95 -13.54 -7.22
N ASN A 540 25.06 -13.84 -8.19
CA ASN A 540 23.73 -14.32 -7.92
C ASN A 540 23.71 -15.86 -7.80
N ALA A 541 22.53 -16.45 -7.53
CA ALA A 541 22.39 -17.88 -7.31
C ALA A 541 22.31 -18.72 -8.60
N SER A 542 22.61 -18.17 -9.79
CA SER A 542 22.59 -18.92 -11.04
C SER A 542 23.82 -19.79 -11.20
N SER A 543 23.64 -21.06 -11.57
CA SER A 543 24.70 -21.98 -11.96
C SER A 543 25.25 -21.70 -13.36
N ASN A 544 24.49 -20.97 -14.19
CA ASN A 544 24.92 -20.61 -15.55
C ASN A 544 25.96 -19.48 -15.49
N SER A 545 27.17 -19.75 -15.96
CA SER A 545 28.28 -18.79 -15.96
C SER A 545 28.00 -17.51 -16.78
N ALA A 546 27.10 -17.56 -17.75
CA ALA A 546 26.71 -16.40 -18.54
C ALA A 546 25.76 -15.45 -17.80
N THR A 547 25.06 -15.93 -16.76
CA THR A 547 24.02 -15.17 -16.04
C THR A 547 24.28 -14.99 -14.56
N ASN A 548 25.42 -15.47 -14.03
CA ASN A 548 25.70 -15.54 -12.61
C ASN A 548 26.29 -14.27 -11.96
N GLY A 549 26.35 -13.17 -12.70
CA GLY A 549 26.77 -11.87 -12.16
C GLY A 549 25.60 -11.07 -11.58
N ASP A 550 25.84 -10.33 -10.52
CA ASP A 550 24.88 -9.38 -9.95
C ASP A 550 24.50 -8.29 -10.98
N ASN A 551 25.48 -7.77 -11.72
CA ASN A 551 25.26 -6.81 -12.81
C ASN A 551 24.39 -7.39 -13.95
N TYR A 552 24.49 -8.70 -14.25
CA TYR A 552 23.61 -9.34 -15.22
C TYR A 552 22.14 -9.22 -14.78
N THR A 553 21.85 -9.56 -13.53
CA THR A 553 20.50 -9.46 -12.95
C THR A 553 19.96 -8.03 -13.06
N ARG A 554 20.75 -7.07 -12.61
CA ARG A 554 20.39 -5.66 -12.56
C ARG A 554 20.14 -5.08 -13.95
N MET A 555 21.04 -5.33 -14.90
CA MET A 555 20.90 -4.85 -16.28
C MET A 555 19.71 -5.48 -16.99
N THR A 556 19.51 -6.80 -16.83
CA THR A 556 18.39 -7.51 -17.44
C THR A 556 17.04 -6.95 -16.93
N ASN A 557 16.92 -6.78 -15.61
CA ASN A 557 15.70 -6.22 -15.00
C ASN A 557 15.49 -4.76 -15.42
N TYR A 558 16.53 -3.93 -15.43
CA TYR A 558 16.47 -2.54 -15.86
C TYR A 558 15.96 -2.38 -17.29
N ILE A 559 16.54 -3.15 -18.22
CA ILE A 559 16.13 -3.13 -19.64
C ILE A 559 14.69 -3.61 -19.77
N ALA A 560 14.32 -4.71 -19.12
CA ALA A 560 12.97 -5.26 -19.17
C ALA A 560 11.92 -4.26 -18.66
N PHE A 561 12.16 -3.63 -17.51
CA PHE A 561 11.27 -2.61 -16.96
C PHE A 561 11.17 -1.37 -17.83
N THR A 562 12.30 -0.90 -18.35
CA THR A 562 12.31 0.29 -19.23
C THR A 562 11.50 0.04 -20.50
N ILE A 563 11.68 -1.13 -21.12
CA ILE A 563 10.92 -1.52 -22.31
C ILE A 563 9.43 -1.66 -21.96
N ALA A 564 9.09 -2.34 -20.88
CA ALA A 564 7.71 -2.51 -20.45
C ALA A 564 7.00 -1.17 -20.20
N SER A 565 7.68 -0.24 -19.51
CA SER A 565 7.17 1.11 -19.24
C SER A 565 7.02 1.94 -20.51
N ALA A 566 8.02 1.90 -21.41
CA ALA A 566 8.05 2.72 -22.62
C ALA A 566 7.00 2.29 -23.65
N PHE A 567 6.72 0.99 -23.77
CA PHE A 567 5.87 0.45 -24.83
C PHE A 567 4.51 -0.06 -24.35
N GLY A 568 4.12 0.24 -23.12
CA GLY A 568 2.78 -0.08 -22.59
C GLY A 568 1.61 0.49 -23.41
N TYR A 569 1.87 1.48 -24.26
CA TYR A 569 0.88 2.08 -25.17
C TYR A 569 0.65 1.28 -26.48
N VAL A 570 1.53 0.35 -26.82
CA VAL A 570 1.47 -0.43 -28.08
C VAL A 570 0.26 -1.37 -28.14
N PRO A 571 -0.07 -2.12 -27.07
CA PRO A 571 -1.28 -2.91 -27.05
C PRO A 571 -2.53 -2.05 -27.33
N GLY A 572 -3.41 -2.55 -28.21
CA GLY A 572 -4.60 -1.82 -28.67
C GLY A 572 -4.39 -0.90 -29.88
N LYS A 573 -3.17 -0.80 -30.40
CA LYS A 573 -2.89 -0.07 -31.65
C LYS A 573 -3.01 -0.98 -32.87
N VAL A 574 -3.41 -0.39 -34.01
CA VAL A 574 -3.38 -1.11 -35.29
C VAL A 574 -1.91 -1.37 -35.69
N GLN A 575 -1.60 -2.62 -35.98
CA GLN A 575 -0.24 -3.03 -36.36
C GLN A 575 0.10 -2.58 -37.79
N THR A 576 0.80 -1.48 -37.92
CA THR A 576 1.28 -0.91 -39.18
C THR A 576 2.80 -1.03 -39.30
N ILE A 577 3.32 -0.93 -40.53
CA ILE A 577 4.78 -0.86 -40.77
C ILE A 577 5.37 0.34 -40.00
N ASN A 578 4.68 1.48 -39.98
CA ASN A 578 5.14 2.67 -39.27
C ASN A 578 5.21 2.45 -37.75
N LEU A 579 4.22 1.76 -37.16
CA LEU A 579 4.29 1.42 -35.73
C LEU A 579 5.51 0.54 -35.41
N ARG A 580 5.78 -0.50 -36.24
CA ARG A 580 6.96 -1.36 -36.07
C ARG A 580 8.26 -0.58 -36.17
N ARG A 581 8.38 0.30 -37.20
CA ARG A 581 9.57 1.15 -37.38
C ARG A 581 9.77 2.12 -36.20
N ASN A 582 8.72 2.74 -35.73
CA ASN A 582 8.79 3.67 -34.59
C ASN A 582 9.22 2.96 -33.32
N VAL A 583 8.61 1.80 -32.98
CA VAL A 583 9.01 0.99 -31.82
C VAL A 583 10.46 0.56 -31.92
N LYS A 584 10.89 0.03 -33.11
CA LYS A 584 12.29 -0.35 -33.35
C LYS A 584 13.22 0.86 -33.17
N GLY A 585 12.93 1.99 -33.81
CA GLY A 585 13.77 3.19 -33.75
C GLY A 585 13.91 3.75 -32.33
N SER A 586 12.83 3.70 -31.52
CA SER A 586 12.89 4.09 -30.11
C SER A 586 13.75 3.13 -29.28
N MET A 587 13.67 1.81 -29.50
CA MET A 587 14.55 0.82 -28.87
C MET A 587 16.01 1.02 -29.27
N ASP A 588 16.28 1.19 -30.56
CA ASP A 588 17.64 1.43 -31.04
C ASP A 588 18.26 2.70 -30.46
N ALA A 589 17.47 3.79 -30.33
CA ALA A 589 17.92 5.02 -29.69
C ALA A 589 18.23 4.84 -28.20
N PHE A 590 17.40 4.07 -27.49
CA PHE A 590 17.63 3.74 -26.09
C PHE A 590 18.94 2.94 -25.90
N PHE A 591 19.15 1.88 -26.66
CA PHE A 591 20.38 1.08 -26.57
C PHE A 591 21.62 1.86 -27.01
N ALA A 592 21.51 2.74 -28.00
CA ALA A 592 22.60 3.64 -28.40
C ALA A 592 23.00 4.55 -27.23
N ASN A 593 22.02 5.07 -26.49
CA ASN A 593 22.28 5.86 -25.29
C ASN A 593 22.96 5.04 -24.18
N LEU A 594 22.52 3.80 -23.93
CA LEU A 594 23.17 2.90 -22.97
C LEU A 594 24.62 2.62 -23.35
N GLN A 595 24.92 2.38 -24.64
CA GLN A 595 26.29 2.17 -25.10
C GLN A 595 27.15 3.43 -24.97
N ALA A 596 26.60 4.60 -25.30
CA ALA A 596 27.30 5.87 -25.15
C ALA A 596 27.68 6.17 -23.67
N ASN A 597 26.86 5.69 -22.73
CA ASN A 597 27.10 5.82 -21.29
C ASN A 597 27.91 4.63 -20.70
N ASN A 598 28.46 3.74 -21.55
CA ASN A 598 29.21 2.56 -21.14
C ASN A 598 28.42 1.60 -20.20
N MET A 599 27.11 1.56 -20.31
CA MET A 599 26.28 0.60 -19.56
C MET A 599 26.21 -0.76 -20.29
N ILE A 600 26.33 -0.76 -21.61
CA ILE A 600 26.42 -1.96 -22.47
C ILE A 600 27.58 -1.79 -23.45
N GLY A 601 28.14 -2.89 -23.93
CA GLY A 601 29.25 -2.79 -24.87
C GLY A 601 29.98 -4.10 -25.13
N ASN A 602 30.89 -4.06 -26.10
CA ASN A 602 31.87 -5.10 -26.32
C ASN A 602 33.26 -4.46 -26.31
N VAL A 603 34.08 -4.80 -25.34
CA VAL A 603 35.43 -4.24 -25.15
C VAL A 603 36.32 -4.49 -26.37
N ASN A 604 36.16 -5.64 -27.04
CA ASN A 604 36.97 -6.02 -28.21
C ASN A 604 36.43 -5.45 -29.55
N ALA A 605 35.25 -4.80 -29.53
CA ALA A 605 34.65 -4.16 -30.69
C ALA A 605 33.87 -2.89 -30.28
N PRO A 606 34.54 -1.87 -29.70
CA PRO A 606 33.88 -0.72 -29.08
C PRO A 606 33.08 0.16 -30.04
N THR A 607 33.40 0.13 -31.32
CA THR A 607 32.72 0.91 -32.37
C THR A 607 31.52 0.21 -32.97
N LYS A 608 31.29 -1.07 -32.69
CA LYS A 608 30.14 -1.82 -33.17
C LYS A 608 28.96 -1.69 -32.18
N PRO A 609 27.71 -1.67 -32.68
CA PRO A 609 26.55 -1.73 -31.80
C PRO A 609 26.59 -3.00 -30.91
N ALA A 610 26.42 -2.83 -29.62
CA ALA A 610 26.35 -3.92 -28.65
C ALA A 610 24.93 -4.51 -28.51
N TRP A 611 24.04 -4.14 -29.42
CA TRP A 611 22.65 -4.61 -29.42
C TRP A 611 22.16 -4.89 -30.85
N SER A 612 21.08 -5.65 -30.93
CA SER A 612 20.27 -5.78 -32.13
C SER A 612 18.79 -5.82 -31.77
N VAL A 613 17.96 -5.12 -32.55
CA VAL A 613 16.49 -5.13 -32.40
C VAL A 613 15.89 -5.58 -33.72
N GLN A 614 15.14 -6.67 -33.71
CA GLN A 614 14.42 -7.19 -34.86
C GLN A 614 12.91 -7.07 -34.63
N ILE A 615 12.24 -6.33 -35.53
CA ILE A 615 10.76 -6.23 -35.59
C ILE A 615 10.42 -6.17 -37.10
N ASP A 616 10.46 -7.31 -37.76
CA ASP A 616 10.22 -7.42 -39.22
C ASP A 616 9.30 -8.62 -39.54
N ALA A 617 9.19 -8.98 -40.80
CA ALA A 617 8.35 -10.10 -41.23
C ALA A 617 8.90 -11.46 -40.78
N ASN A 618 10.21 -11.58 -40.51
CA ASN A 618 10.84 -12.85 -40.14
C ASN A 618 10.41 -13.30 -38.74
N ASN A 619 10.35 -12.33 -37.76
CA ASN A 619 9.89 -12.62 -36.42
C ASN A 619 8.41 -12.25 -36.17
N ASN A 620 7.69 -11.74 -37.20
CA ASN A 620 6.26 -11.46 -37.17
C ASN A 620 5.58 -12.00 -38.44
N PRO A 621 5.52 -13.33 -38.65
CA PRO A 621 4.82 -13.93 -39.77
C PRO A 621 3.31 -13.64 -39.71
N MET A 622 2.64 -13.65 -40.86
CA MET A 622 1.22 -13.31 -40.96
C MET A 622 0.31 -14.16 -40.06
N SER A 623 0.70 -15.41 -39.78
CA SER A 623 -0.01 -16.27 -38.84
C SER A 623 -0.06 -15.72 -37.42
N GLN A 624 1.01 -15.08 -36.92
CA GLN A 624 1.06 -14.43 -35.63
C GLN A 624 0.41 -13.03 -35.65
N VAL A 625 0.62 -12.29 -36.72
CA VAL A 625 0.01 -10.96 -36.94
C VAL A 625 -1.53 -11.06 -36.93
N ALA A 626 -2.08 -12.08 -37.60
CA ALA A 626 -3.53 -12.33 -37.64
C ALA A 626 -4.13 -12.63 -36.25
N LEU A 627 -3.32 -13.14 -35.33
CA LEU A 627 -3.70 -13.38 -33.91
C LEU A 627 -3.45 -12.15 -33.01
N GLY A 628 -2.97 -11.02 -33.58
CA GLY A 628 -2.73 -9.80 -32.84
C GLY A 628 -1.36 -9.71 -32.16
N TYR A 629 -0.43 -10.61 -32.44
CA TYR A 629 0.92 -10.56 -31.87
C TYR A 629 1.83 -9.60 -32.63
N MET A 630 2.61 -8.81 -31.89
CA MET A 630 3.77 -8.05 -32.38
C MET A 630 4.98 -8.43 -31.54
N VAL A 631 5.96 -9.11 -32.14
CA VAL A 631 7.14 -9.63 -31.47
C VAL A 631 8.35 -8.75 -31.78
N ALA A 632 9.03 -8.29 -30.73
CA ALA A 632 10.34 -7.66 -30.79
C ALA A 632 11.39 -8.63 -30.24
N THR A 633 12.40 -8.98 -31.05
CA THR A 633 13.56 -9.76 -30.61
C THR A 633 14.71 -8.82 -30.34
N VAL A 634 15.16 -8.80 -29.07
CA VAL A 634 16.25 -7.92 -28.62
C VAL A 634 17.40 -8.76 -28.10
N ALA A 635 18.61 -8.50 -28.62
CA ALA A 635 19.85 -9.06 -28.10
C ALA A 635 20.78 -7.92 -27.67
N VAL A 636 21.40 -8.06 -26.49
CA VAL A 636 22.27 -7.03 -25.90
C VAL A 636 23.51 -7.69 -25.32
N THR A 637 24.67 -7.12 -25.57
CA THR A 637 25.95 -7.54 -24.98
C THR A 637 26.27 -6.65 -23.79
N TYR A 638 26.34 -7.23 -22.59
CA TYR A 638 26.72 -6.52 -21.37
C TYR A 638 28.25 -6.47 -21.23
N LEU A 639 28.74 -5.39 -20.60
CA LEU A 639 30.14 -5.29 -20.21
C LEU A 639 30.43 -6.27 -19.07
N SER A 640 31.59 -6.92 -19.14
CA SER A 640 32.04 -7.86 -18.11
C SER A 640 32.63 -7.14 -16.92
N ILE A 641 32.32 -7.61 -15.70
CA ILE A 641 32.97 -7.18 -14.47
C ILE A 641 34.34 -7.85 -14.36
N VAL A 642 35.37 -7.05 -14.04
CA VAL A 642 36.72 -7.57 -13.77
C VAL A 642 36.73 -8.26 -12.41
N ARG A 643 36.82 -9.59 -12.41
CA ARG A 643 36.89 -10.41 -11.19
C ARG A 643 38.32 -10.80 -10.82
N TYR A 644 39.20 -10.95 -11.82
CA TYR A 644 40.58 -11.32 -11.65
C TYR A 644 41.46 -10.36 -12.42
N PHE A 645 42.33 -9.64 -11.73
CA PHE A 645 43.30 -8.75 -12.34
C PHE A 645 44.69 -9.36 -12.15
N LEU A 646 45.26 -9.86 -13.25
CA LEU A 646 46.58 -10.50 -13.25
C LEU A 646 47.62 -9.51 -13.78
N VAL A 647 48.66 -9.29 -12.99
CA VAL A 647 49.78 -8.45 -13.37
C VAL A 647 51.04 -9.30 -13.44
N ASN A 648 51.60 -9.44 -14.63
CA ASN A 648 52.89 -10.11 -14.81
C ASN A 648 54.01 -9.06 -14.70
N ILE A 649 54.83 -9.14 -13.70
CA ILE A 649 55.96 -8.23 -13.49
C ILE A 649 57.23 -8.98 -13.81
N GLN A 650 58.04 -8.44 -14.75
CA GLN A 650 59.41 -8.84 -14.97
C GLN A 650 60.31 -7.75 -14.45
N GLY A 651 61.08 -8.04 -13.42
CA GLY A 651 62.06 -7.12 -12.86
C GLY A 651 63.43 -7.79 -12.81
N GLY A 652 64.52 -7.05 -13.08
CA GLY A 652 65.89 -7.54 -12.99
C GLY A 652 66.87 -6.67 -13.79
N GLN A 653 68.18 -6.83 -13.52
CA GLN A 653 69.22 -6.02 -14.16
C GLN A 653 69.37 -6.30 -15.68
N THR A 654 68.82 -7.44 -16.17
CA THR A 654 68.90 -7.87 -17.56
C THR A 654 67.59 -7.76 -18.33
N VAL A 655 66.55 -7.18 -17.71
CA VAL A 655 65.25 -6.98 -18.35
C VAL A 655 65.32 -5.84 -19.36
N THR A 656 65.04 -6.17 -20.61
CA THR A 656 64.95 -5.16 -21.68
C THR A 656 63.52 -4.61 -21.71
N VAL A 657 63.38 -3.30 -21.46
CA VAL A 657 62.11 -2.58 -21.59
C VAL A 657 61.90 -2.21 -23.05
N THR A 658 60.89 -2.78 -23.66
CA THR A 658 60.46 -2.39 -25.00
C THR A 658 59.28 -1.44 -24.88
N PRO A 659 59.41 -0.12 -25.21
CA PRO A 659 58.28 0.78 -25.27
C PRO A 659 57.25 0.28 -26.29
N GLN A 660 55.98 0.20 -25.92
CA GLN A 660 54.89 -0.11 -26.86
C GLN A 660 54.45 1.13 -27.60
#